data_7a8ff43a34ced5f45bd9aa20f7dcc05d
#
_entry.id   7a8ff43a34ced5f45bd9aa20f7dcc05d
#
_cell.length_a   1.000
_cell.length_b   1.000
_cell.length_c   1.000
_cell.angle_alpha   90.00
_cell.angle_beta   90.00
_cell.angle_gamma   90.00
#
_symmetry.space_group_name_H-M   'P 1'
#
loop_
_entity.id
_entity.type
_entity.pdbx_description
1 polymer ?
#
loop_
_entity_poly.entity_id
_entity_poly.type
_entity_poly.pdbx_seq_one_letter_code
_entity_poly.pdbx_strand_id
1 'polypeptide(L)'
;MIRKSDETPIGRVVATELKPATPHQFHFWTATDTSIGIGSIVKVQGSGVGDQVSGRIVYGVVTDGFAYSDLATPLHDVIGAEGDPAQAAERPTARAEIRLWTAAVLRQIPEEPLQPVPLGAVHVAGDADVAAALRMDGYLNTAQPTAIPVGLYESGGLEAPVYLDADFLLGPEAAHLNISGVSGLATKTSAVEFLLSSIFEHYPAHRGSVAAVCFNVKGPDLLFLDQAGTLDDADRRRYARLGIEPGPFERVHYFAPFKADGVNLNTLRTNAELARTVEPLVWGLIEVLDFAEVLLNRDDIDAKADAFIDFLSDRVVRREFDDGFGGEHRVETFADLERLFRSIFDGLEMASRGDIWRTHHIATIRKVRNRLGNVSTRCKGLVTDDGPASDLPWGRFDDRGVYVIDVANVDPLGQDLVFARVVSKLREHLERRDLGVDAVVVFVDELNKYAPADGVDTYVKKMLLDISERGRYLGLVLFGAEQFRSQVHRRVVGNAGTQVFGRMDSDELATPGYQVLSPATKIKLATLPVGELMVRHPHFTQPIFVRFPRPSVLRGRDGVERFPPAADLPFADAVGLQLVRLDPRVRTNQVKDLIAGHDEVDVRRALAAVRRERPADVLAMLRKRLGVRVGSEPARERSSVQPLGPIAEEPY
;
A
#
# COMPACT_ATOMS: atom_id res chain seq x y z
N MET A 1 36.86 10.82 15.60
CA MET A 1 36.88 12.10 14.85
C MET A 1 36.22 13.15 15.74
N ILE A 2 36.93 14.23 16.05
CA ILE A 2 36.42 15.32 16.92
C ILE A 2 35.34 16.06 16.10
N ARG A 3 34.11 16.13 16.61
CA ARG A 3 33.07 17.01 16.06
C ARG A 3 33.63 18.45 16.09
N LYS A 4 33.89 19.04 14.91
CA LYS A 4 34.02 20.49 14.82
C LYS A 4 32.69 21.07 15.26
N SER A 5 32.67 22.01 16.21
CA SER A 5 31.45 22.65 16.69
C SER A 5 30.71 23.27 15.52
N ASP A 6 29.38 23.33 15.61
CA ASP A 6 28.47 23.91 14.59
C ASP A 6 28.79 25.38 14.22
N GLU A 7 29.70 25.99 14.93
CA GLU A 7 30.18 27.36 14.75
C GLU A 7 31.38 27.50 13.77
N THR A 8 32.07 26.41 13.37
CA THR A 8 33.23 26.52 12.50
C THR A 8 32.85 26.55 11.04
N PRO A 9 33.17 27.61 10.27
CA PRO A 9 32.92 27.65 8.83
C PRO A 9 33.66 26.51 8.11
N ILE A 10 32.98 25.86 7.18
CA ILE A 10 33.57 24.84 6.30
C ILE A 10 34.10 25.44 4.99
N GLY A 11 33.62 26.64 4.65
CA GLY A 11 33.94 27.32 3.41
C GLY A 11 33.34 28.71 3.33
N ARG A 12 33.26 29.24 2.11
CA ARG A 12 32.71 30.56 1.83
C ARG A 12 32.02 30.62 0.49
N VAL A 13 30.92 31.36 0.41
CA VAL A 13 30.21 31.65 -0.83
C VAL A 13 31.10 32.45 -1.78
N VAL A 14 31.15 32.04 -3.04
CA VAL A 14 31.87 32.70 -4.12
C VAL A 14 30.89 33.05 -5.26
N ALA A 15 31.08 34.22 -5.83
CA ALA A 15 30.33 34.68 -6.99
C ALA A 15 31.26 35.33 -8.00
N THR A 16 31.02 35.04 -9.26
CA THR A 16 31.70 35.63 -10.42
C THR A 16 30.67 36.03 -11.47
N GLU A 17 31.07 36.74 -12.50
CA GLU A 17 30.18 37.07 -13.62
C GLU A 17 29.59 35.83 -14.31
N LEU A 18 30.38 34.76 -14.43
CA LEU A 18 29.95 33.49 -15.03
C LEU A 18 29.17 32.58 -14.09
N LYS A 19 29.38 32.73 -12.78
CA LYS A 19 28.70 31.95 -11.74
C LYS A 19 28.25 32.89 -10.61
N PRO A 20 27.18 33.68 -10.84
CA PRO A 20 26.67 34.61 -9.83
C PRO A 20 25.93 33.85 -8.73
N ALA A 21 25.94 34.38 -7.52
CA ALA A 21 25.00 34.00 -6.49
C ALA A 21 23.64 34.61 -6.79
N THR A 22 22.58 33.80 -6.82
CA THR A 22 21.19 34.20 -7.11
C THR A 22 20.29 33.97 -5.89
N PRO A 23 19.01 34.36 -5.88
CA PRO A 23 18.07 33.99 -4.84
C PRO A 23 17.78 32.48 -4.75
N HIS A 24 18.11 31.70 -5.78
CA HIS A 24 17.73 30.30 -5.94
C HIS A 24 18.93 29.34 -5.93
N GLN A 25 20.15 29.85 -6.19
CA GLN A 25 21.36 29.05 -6.32
C GLN A 25 22.59 29.86 -5.94
N PHE A 26 23.58 29.19 -5.33
CA PHE A 26 24.88 29.79 -5.01
C PHE A 26 26.01 28.76 -5.16
N HIS A 27 27.22 29.29 -5.23
CA HIS A 27 28.45 28.49 -5.28
C HIS A 27 29.31 28.80 -4.06
N PHE A 28 30.02 27.81 -3.57
CA PHE A 28 30.92 27.98 -2.44
C PHE A 28 32.09 27.01 -2.52
N TRP A 29 33.21 27.41 -2.01
CA TRP A 29 34.37 26.54 -1.86
C TRP A 29 34.53 26.03 -0.44
N THR A 30 35.15 24.85 -0.28
CA THR A 30 35.47 24.26 1.02
C THR A 30 36.92 23.80 1.08
N ALA A 31 37.41 23.54 2.30
CA ALA A 31 38.62 22.77 2.50
C ALA A 31 38.48 21.35 1.96
N THR A 32 39.57 20.71 1.57
CA THR A 32 39.60 19.39 0.95
C THR A 32 39.21 18.25 1.89
N ASP A 33 39.38 18.45 3.20
CA ASP A 33 39.03 17.51 4.27
C ASP A 33 37.57 17.61 4.74
N THR A 34 36.79 18.48 4.09
CA THR A 34 35.37 18.69 4.44
C THR A 34 34.51 17.50 3.99
N SER A 35 33.75 16.92 4.94
CA SER A 35 32.88 15.78 4.68
C SER A 35 31.47 16.24 4.30
N ILE A 36 31.31 16.77 3.08
CA ILE A 36 30.01 17.08 2.47
C ILE A 36 29.89 16.44 1.08
N GLY A 37 28.68 16.32 0.56
CA GLY A 37 28.41 15.76 -0.75
C GLY A 37 27.05 16.18 -1.29
N ILE A 38 26.65 15.61 -2.42
CA ILE A 38 25.35 15.87 -3.05
C ILE A 38 24.24 15.47 -2.07
N GLY A 39 23.32 16.41 -1.79
CA GLY A 39 22.25 16.27 -0.80
C GLY A 39 22.59 16.81 0.59
N SER A 40 23.85 17.27 0.83
CA SER A 40 24.22 17.94 2.09
C SER A 40 23.50 19.28 2.23
N ILE A 41 22.93 19.54 3.40
CA ILE A 41 22.34 20.84 3.73
C ILE A 41 23.41 21.72 4.38
N VAL A 42 23.53 22.94 3.88
CA VAL A 42 24.47 23.95 4.35
C VAL A 42 23.76 25.24 4.73
N LYS A 43 24.37 25.98 5.65
CA LYS A 43 23.89 27.27 6.16
C LYS A 43 24.87 28.38 5.80
N VAL A 44 24.37 29.45 5.24
CA VAL A 44 25.12 30.67 4.97
C VAL A 44 24.66 31.75 5.92
N GLN A 45 25.61 32.38 6.62
CA GLN A 45 25.33 33.56 7.46
C GLN A 45 25.93 34.79 6.77
N GLY A 46 25.13 35.84 6.59
CA GLY A 46 25.61 37.11 6.08
C GLY A 46 26.51 37.79 7.10
N SER A 47 27.77 38.04 6.71
CA SER A 47 28.68 38.89 7.49
C SER A 47 28.35 40.35 7.21
N GLY A 48 27.50 40.96 8.02
CA GLY A 48 27.14 42.38 7.86
C GLY A 48 28.24 43.31 8.36
N VAL A 49 28.77 44.10 7.46
CA VAL A 49 29.41 45.38 7.78
C VAL A 49 28.38 46.45 7.46
N GLY A 50 27.51 46.77 8.45
CA GLY A 50 26.41 47.75 8.33
C GLY A 50 25.10 47.21 8.88
N ASP A 51 24.37 48.01 9.63
CA ASP A 51 23.23 47.68 10.50
C ASP A 51 21.97 47.05 9.84
N GLN A 52 21.96 46.72 8.57
CA GLN A 52 20.78 46.19 7.89
C GLN A 52 20.92 44.76 7.30
N VAL A 53 22.10 44.13 7.35
CA VAL A 53 22.35 42.79 6.79
C VAL A 53 22.73 41.74 7.86
N SER A 54 22.89 42.17 9.10
CA SER A 54 23.24 41.39 10.27
C SER A 54 22.06 40.53 10.74
N GLY A 55 21.87 39.37 10.13
CA GLY A 55 20.83 38.43 10.56
C GLY A 55 20.22 37.56 9.48
N ARG A 56 20.55 37.78 8.20
CA ARG A 56 20.04 36.93 7.13
C ARG A 56 20.71 35.56 7.16
N ILE A 57 19.89 34.53 7.23
CA ILE A 57 20.32 33.13 7.15
C ILE A 57 19.80 32.54 5.85
N VAL A 58 20.63 31.83 5.11
CA VAL A 58 20.25 31.11 3.89
C VAL A 58 20.62 29.65 4.04
N TYR A 59 19.64 28.77 3.85
CA TYR A 59 19.84 27.32 3.79
C TYR A 59 19.85 26.86 2.35
N GLY A 60 20.79 25.97 2.01
CA GLY A 60 20.89 25.39 0.68
C GLY A 60 21.20 23.91 0.73
N VAL A 61 20.78 23.16 -0.28
CA VAL A 61 21.13 21.77 -0.50
C VAL A 61 22.15 21.66 -1.63
N VAL A 62 23.24 20.93 -1.40
CA VAL A 62 24.28 20.69 -2.40
C VAL A 62 23.72 19.84 -3.53
N THR A 63 23.80 20.36 -4.76
CA THR A 63 23.28 19.70 -5.98
C THR A 63 24.38 19.24 -6.91
N ASP A 64 25.60 19.79 -6.78
CA ASP A 64 26.74 19.43 -7.60
C ASP A 64 28.07 19.76 -6.91
N GLY A 65 29.18 19.12 -7.33
CA GLY A 65 30.50 19.33 -6.75
C GLY A 65 31.61 19.09 -7.77
N PHE A 66 32.66 19.93 -7.69
CA PHE A 66 33.77 19.94 -8.63
C PHE A 66 35.09 20.06 -7.88
N ALA A 67 36.10 19.34 -8.36
CA ALA A 67 37.50 19.53 -7.95
C ALA A 67 38.25 20.23 -9.06
N TYR A 68 38.98 21.27 -8.70
CA TYR A 68 39.80 22.06 -9.62
C TYR A 68 41.22 22.14 -9.10
N SER A 69 42.15 22.41 -10.01
CA SER A 69 43.50 22.89 -9.71
C SER A 69 43.69 24.25 -10.37
N ASP A 70 44.77 24.95 -10.03
CA ASP A 70 45.15 26.23 -10.63
C ASP A 70 45.74 26.10 -12.04
N LEU A 71 45.74 24.88 -12.60
CA LEU A 71 46.30 24.58 -13.90
C LEU A 71 45.36 25.04 -15.04
N ALA A 72 45.92 25.63 -16.07
CA ALA A 72 45.17 26.05 -17.24
C ALA A 72 44.64 24.85 -18.05
N THR A 73 45.39 23.76 -18.08
CA THR A 73 45.00 22.51 -18.77
C THR A 73 45.55 21.28 -18.02
N PRO A 74 44.90 20.11 -18.12
CA PRO A 74 45.45 18.85 -17.57
C PRO A 74 46.81 18.47 -18.14
N LEU A 75 47.16 18.96 -19.33
CA LEU A 75 48.43 18.70 -19.98
C LEU A 75 49.61 19.26 -19.16
N HIS A 76 49.44 20.38 -18.48
CA HIS A 76 50.47 20.95 -17.62
C HIS A 76 50.84 20.04 -16.43
N ASP A 77 49.86 19.27 -15.93
CA ASP A 77 50.09 18.31 -14.85
C ASP A 77 50.91 17.13 -15.34
N VAL A 78 50.53 16.56 -16.50
CA VAL A 78 51.27 15.46 -17.14
C VAL A 78 52.71 15.86 -17.43
N ILE A 79 52.93 17.05 -18.00
CA ILE A 79 54.27 17.55 -18.33
C ILE A 79 55.10 17.78 -17.03
N GLY A 80 54.47 18.38 -16.02
CA GLY A 80 55.11 18.64 -14.72
C GLY A 80 55.51 17.39 -13.96
N ALA A 81 54.80 16.28 -14.16
CA ALA A 81 55.09 14.95 -13.60
C ALA A 81 55.89 14.05 -14.55
N GLU A 82 56.35 14.58 -15.72
CA GLU A 82 57.08 13.79 -16.75
C GLU A 82 56.30 12.55 -17.20
N GLY A 83 54.97 12.59 -17.10
CA GLY A 83 54.08 11.47 -17.43
C GLY A 83 54.02 10.35 -16.38
N ASP A 84 54.74 10.49 -15.25
CA ASP A 84 54.77 9.51 -14.17
C ASP A 84 53.84 9.92 -13.00
N PRO A 85 52.72 9.22 -12.77
CA PRO A 85 51.83 9.52 -11.66
C PRO A 85 52.48 9.37 -10.27
N ALA A 86 53.48 8.50 -10.11
CA ALA A 86 54.17 8.30 -8.85
C ALA A 86 55.01 9.52 -8.47
N GLN A 87 55.67 10.14 -9.43
CA GLN A 87 56.44 11.39 -9.20
C GLN A 87 55.51 12.55 -8.78
N ALA A 88 54.27 12.61 -9.33
CA ALA A 88 53.30 13.61 -8.91
C ALA A 88 52.87 13.46 -7.45
N ALA A 89 52.80 12.21 -6.94
CA ALA A 89 52.42 11.91 -5.57
C ALA A 89 53.54 12.23 -4.54
N GLU A 90 54.80 12.15 -4.95
CA GLU A 90 55.98 12.37 -4.09
C GLU A 90 56.39 13.84 -3.97
N ARG A 91 55.87 14.74 -4.81
CA ARG A 91 56.24 16.15 -4.79
C ARG A 91 55.53 16.92 -3.68
N PRO A 92 56.24 17.50 -2.67
CA PRO A 92 55.59 18.25 -1.59
C PRO A 92 55.02 19.61 -2.01
N THR A 93 55.19 20.02 -3.25
CA THR A 93 54.55 21.18 -3.87
C THR A 93 53.29 20.79 -4.62
N ALA A 94 52.52 19.86 -4.07
CA ALA A 94 51.20 19.58 -4.60
C ALA A 94 50.39 20.88 -4.73
N ARG A 95 49.93 21.16 -5.96
CA ARG A 95 49.07 22.32 -6.20
C ARG A 95 47.81 22.19 -5.39
N ALA A 96 47.33 23.30 -4.88
CA ALA A 96 46.13 23.30 -4.05
C ALA A 96 44.94 22.77 -4.87
N GLU A 97 44.33 21.67 -4.40
CA GLU A 97 43.05 21.23 -4.85
C GLU A 97 41.97 22.21 -4.35
N ILE A 98 41.14 22.70 -5.25
CA ILE A 98 40.06 23.60 -4.94
C ILE A 98 38.74 22.82 -5.09
N ARG A 99 37.98 22.67 -4.02
CA ARG A 99 36.66 22.06 -4.05
C ARG A 99 35.60 23.15 -4.12
N LEU A 100 34.86 23.13 -5.21
CA LEU A 100 33.75 24.05 -5.48
C LEU A 100 32.44 23.29 -5.53
N TRP A 101 31.48 23.79 -4.80
CA TRP A 101 30.13 23.19 -4.69
C TRP A 101 29.09 24.12 -5.24
N THR A 102 28.02 23.55 -5.80
CA THR A 102 26.80 24.25 -6.18
C THR A 102 25.68 23.85 -5.23
N ALA A 103 24.97 24.80 -4.67
CA ALA A 103 23.82 24.55 -3.81
C ALA A 103 22.56 25.28 -4.31
N ALA A 104 21.44 24.56 -4.30
CA ALA A 104 20.11 25.16 -4.51
C ALA A 104 19.58 25.66 -3.17
N VAL A 105 18.97 26.85 -3.17
CA VAL A 105 18.40 27.46 -1.97
C VAL A 105 17.15 26.69 -1.52
N LEU A 106 17.11 26.29 -0.25
CA LEU A 106 15.97 25.69 0.42
C LEU A 106 15.09 26.75 1.07
N ARG A 107 15.68 27.66 1.86
CA ARG A 107 14.98 28.72 2.58
C ARG A 107 15.89 29.89 2.87
N GLN A 108 15.34 31.09 2.83
CA GLN A 108 15.97 32.30 3.37
C GLN A 108 15.19 32.79 4.58
N ILE A 109 15.88 33.30 5.59
CA ILE A 109 15.24 33.91 6.77
C ILE A 109 15.83 35.32 6.93
N PRO A 110 15.01 36.40 6.85
CA PRO A 110 13.58 36.40 6.50
C PRO A 110 13.34 35.93 5.06
N GLU A 111 12.12 35.39 4.78
CA GLU A 111 11.78 34.83 3.46
C GLU A 111 11.64 35.92 2.40
N GLU A 112 11.17 37.11 2.80
CA GLU A 112 10.98 38.25 1.90
C GLU A 112 11.74 39.48 2.41
N PRO A 113 12.21 40.35 1.49
CA PRO A 113 12.23 40.16 0.03
C PRO A 113 13.29 39.13 -0.38
N LEU A 114 12.99 38.36 -1.43
CA LEU A 114 13.95 37.43 -2.02
C LEU A 114 15.18 38.18 -2.56
N GLN A 115 16.35 37.86 -2.06
CA GLN A 115 17.61 38.51 -2.46
C GLN A 115 18.66 37.47 -2.81
N PRO A 116 19.68 37.83 -3.62
CA PRO A 116 20.85 36.97 -3.86
C PRO A 116 21.50 36.53 -2.55
N VAL A 117 22.02 35.30 -2.55
CA VAL A 117 22.72 34.73 -1.38
C VAL A 117 23.96 35.59 -1.06
N PRO A 118 24.16 36.02 0.20
CA PRO A 118 25.29 36.85 0.57
C PRO A 118 26.62 36.09 0.46
N LEU A 119 27.71 36.82 0.17
CA LEU A 119 29.05 36.26 0.14
C LEU A 119 29.60 36.01 1.56
N GLY A 120 28.96 35.14 2.28
CA GLY A 120 29.22 34.84 3.69
C GLY A 120 29.94 33.52 3.93
N ALA A 121 30.19 33.22 5.20
CA ALA A 121 30.69 31.94 5.63
C ALA A 121 29.67 30.84 5.46
N VAL A 122 30.13 29.64 5.10
CA VAL A 122 29.28 28.45 4.91
C VAL A 122 29.57 27.48 6.06
N HIS A 123 28.52 26.98 6.67
CA HIS A 123 28.53 26.01 7.77
C HIS A 123 27.77 24.75 7.39
N VAL A 124 28.08 23.61 7.99
CA VAL A 124 27.21 22.42 7.92
C VAL A 124 25.96 22.69 8.76
N ALA A 125 24.80 22.34 8.27
CA ALA A 125 23.55 22.47 9.02
C ALA A 125 23.51 21.50 10.22
N GLY A 126 23.10 21.99 11.40
CA GLY A 126 22.76 21.17 12.55
C GLY A 126 21.31 20.70 12.54
N ASP A 127 20.86 19.94 13.56
CA ASP A 127 19.49 19.41 13.64
C ASP A 127 18.43 20.52 13.52
N ALA A 128 18.58 21.61 14.26
CA ALA A 128 17.67 22.76 14.23
C ALA A 128 17.70 23.48 12.87
N ASP A 129 18.88 23.53 12.22
CA ASP A 129 19.03 24.12 10.90
C ASP A 129 18.33 23.28 9.82
N VAL A 130 18.39 21.94 9.92
CA VAL A 130 17.66 21.03 9.03
C VAL A 130 16.16 21.25 9.17
N ALA A 131 15.64 21.34 10.42
CA ALA A 131 14.24 21.61 10.66
C ALA A 131 13.80 22.96 10.07
N ALA A 132 14.61 24.01 10.27
CA ALA A 132 14.35 25.33 9.70
C ALA A 132 14.43 25.35 8.17
N ALA A 133 15.45 24.70 7.59
CA ALA A 133 15.65 24.62 6.14
C ALA A 133 14.46 23.98 5.42
N LEU A 134 13.87 22.95 6.02
CA LEU A 134 12.75 22.19 5.48
C LEU A 134 11.38 22.71 5.93
N ARG A 135 11.31 23.86 6.62
CA ARG A 135 10.08 24.45 7.16
C ARG A 135 9.31 23.55 8.12
N MET A 136 9.98 22.56 8.73
CA MET A 136 9.37 21.66 9.71
C MET A 136 9.01 22.38 11.01
N ASP A 137 9.65 23.51 11.30
CA ASP A 137 9.34 24.41 12.40
C ASP A 137 7.87 24.88 12.39
N GLY A 138 7.25 24.98 11.21
CA GLY A 138 5.86 25.39 11.04
C GLY A 138 4.82 24.38 11.53
N TYR A 139 5.15 23.11 11.66
CA TYR A 139 4.20 22.05 12.05
C TYR A 139 4.74 21.05 13.10
N LEU A 140 6.02 21.15 13.48
CA LEU A 140 6.62 20.31 14.50
C LEU A 140 6.40 20.85 15.92
N ASN A 141 6.58 22.17 16.13
CA ASN A 141 6.59 22.82 17.42
C ASN A 141 5.36 23.72 17.63
N THR A 142 4.20 23.27 17.20
CA THR A 142 2.93 23.98 17.32
C THR A 142 2.11 23.47 18.52
N ALA A 143 1.03 24.16 18.86
CA ALA A 143 0.10 23.70 19.89
C ALA A 143 -0.59 22.36 19.53
N GLN A 144 -0.73 22.08 18.25
CA GLN A 144 -1.27 20.83 17.69
C GLN A 144 -0.31 20.33 16.60
N PRO A 145 0.75 19.59 16.95
CA PRO A 145 1.72 19.11 15.98
C PRO A 145 1.08 18.14 14.96
N THR A 146 1.48 18.29 13.71
CA THR A 146 1.05 17.41 12.60
C THR A 146 2.22 16.67 11.95
N ALA A 147 3.36 16.61 12.65
CA ALA A 147 4.61 16.07 12.16
C ALA A 147 4.64 14.54 12.21
N ILE A 148 4.85 13.89 11.06
CA ILE A 148 5.02 12.45 10.91
C ILE A 148 6.45 12.16 10.50
N PRO A 149 7.27 11.43 11.29
CA PRO A 149 8.65 11.12 10.95
C PRO A 149 8.71 10.16 9.76
N VAL A 150 9.60 10.46 8.79
CA VAL A 150 9.73 9.65 7.56
C VAL A 150 11.13 9.11 7.33
N GLY A 151 12.07 9.43 8.18
CA GLY A 151 13.44 8.94 8.12
C GLY A 151 14.43 9.97 8.66
N LEU A 152 15.70 9.65 8.52
CA LEU A 152 16.80 10.50 8.93
C LEU A 152 17.45 11.13 7.70
N TYR A 153 17.70 12.42 7.78
CA TYR A 153 18.70 13.07 6.96
C TYR A 153 20.08 12.66 7.48
N GLU A 154 20.91 12.07 6.64
CA GLU A 154 22.25 11.63 7.00
C GLU A 154 23.29 12.31 6.10
N SER A 155 24.13 13.17 6.65
CA SER A 155 25.22 13.81 5.92
C SER A 155 26.32 14.31 6.83
N GLY A 156 27.58 14.09 6.44
CA GLY A 156 28.73 14.63 7.18
C GLY A 156 28.87 14.16 8.64
N GLY A 157 28.23 13.03 9.00
CA GLY A 157 28.15 12.53 10.37
C GLY A 157 27.01 13.11 11.19
N LEU A 158 26.17 13.94 10.60
CA LEU A 158 24.90 14.41 11.16
C LEU A 158 23.78 13.43 10.82
N GLU A 159 22.94 13.11 11.80
CA GLU A 159 21.69 12.37 11.65
C GLU A 159 20.56 13.22 12.24
N ALA A 160 19.73 13.82 11.39
CA ALA A 160 18.60 14.65 11.81
C ALA A 160 17.26 14.03 11.38
N PRO A 161 16.26 13.94 12.27
CA PRO A 161 14.93 13.48 11.92
C PRO A 161 14.26 14.39 10.89
N VAL A 162 13.63 13.78 9.90
CA VAL A 162 12.84 14.47 8.88
C VAL A 162 11.38 14.09 9.06
N TYR A 163 10.53 15.10 9.08
CA TYR A 163 9.10 14.97 9.28
C TYR A 163 8.36 15.48 8.05
N LEU A 164 7.23 14.86 7.74
CA LEU A 164 6.22 15.38 6.82
C LEU A 164 5.02 15.90 7.61
N ASP A 165 4.36 16.88 7.05
CA ASP A 165 3.13 17.41 7.61
C ASP A 165 1.95 16.48 7.29
N ALA A 166 1.25 15.98 8.30
CA ALA A 166 0.09 15.12 8.14
C ALA A 166 -1.01 15.78 7.30
N ASP A 167 -1.18 17.11 7.40
CA ASP A 167 -2.18 17.83 6.64
C ASP A 167 -1.91 17.83 5.13
N PHE A 168 -0.65 17.67 4.75
CA PHE A 168 -0.22 17.56 3.36
C PHE A 168 0.04 16.12 2.90
N LEU A 169 0.17 15.16 3.83
CA LEU A 169 0.35 13.75 3.51
C LEU A 169 -0.99 13.00 3.45
N LEU A 170 -1.87 13.29 4.39
CA LEU A 170 -3.12 12.55 4.63
C LEU A 170 -4.38 13.41 4.44
N GLY A 171 -4.24 14.72 4.34
CA GLY A 171 -5.32 15.70 4.17
C GLY A 171 -5.49 16.57 5.41
N PRO A 172 -6.20 17.70 5.30
CA PRO A 172 -7.03 18.12 4.17
C PRO A 172 -6.34 19.02 3.13
N GLU A 173 -5.14 19.60 3.42
CA GLU A 173 -4.50 20.59 2.53
C GLU A 173 -4.05 19.96 1.19
N ALA A 174 -3.33 18.84 1.28
CA ALA A 174 -3.04 17.94 0.18
C ALA A 174 -3.19 16.51 0.67
N ALA A 175 -3.02 15.53 -0.21
CA ALA A 175 -2.97 14.13 0.19
C ALA A 175 -2.23 13.33 -0.86
N HIS A 176 -2.21 12.03 -0.65
CA HIS A 176 -1.67 11.01 -1.53
C HIS A 176 -0.14 11.02 -1.57
N LEU A 177 0.38 9.83 -1.68
CA LEU A 177 1.80 9.56 -1.78
C LEU A 177 2.05 8.67 -3.00
N ASN A 178 3.08 9.00 -3.77
CA ASN A 178 3.52 8.21 -4.90
C ASN A 178 4.97 7.77 -4.69
N ILE A 179 5.23 6.46 -4.76
CA ILE A 179 6.57 5.88 -4.59
C ILE A 179 7.00 5.22 -5.89
N SER A 180 8.03 5.77 -6.52
CA SER A 180 8.62 5.21 -7.74
C SER A 180 10.00 4.60 -7.46
N GLY A 181 10.32 3.46 -8.07
CA GLY A 181 11.64 2.85 -7.94
C GLY A 181 11.73 1.42 -8.43
N VAL A 182 12.94 0.98 -8.75
CA VAL A 182 13.23 -0.36 -9.27
C VAL A 182 12.82 -1.44 -8.25
N SER A 183 12.21 -2.51 -8.75
CA SER A 183 11.81 -3.66 -7.93
C SER A 183 13.01 -4.51 -7.48
N GLY A 184 12.84 -5.29 -6.42
CA GLY A 184 13.83 -6.24 -5.92
C GLY A 184 14.79 -5.70 -4.86
N LEU A 185 14.80 -4.40 -4.60
CA LEU A 185 15.59 -3.78 -3.53
C LEU A 185 14.79 -3.60 -2.22
N ALA A 186 13.60 -4.19 -2.13
CA ALA A 186 12.67 -4.10 -0.99
C ALA A 186 12.41 -2.65 -0.51
N THR A 187 12.48 -1.68 -1.43
CA THR A 187 12.46 -0.26 -1.05
C THR A 187 11.04 0.28 -0.99
N LYS A 188 10.16 -0.07 -1.94
CA LYS A 188 8.80 0.49 -2.05
C LYS A 188 7.89 -0.01 -0.94
N THR A 189 7.66 -1.33 -0.88
CA THR A 189 6.81 -1.95 0.15
C THR A 189 7.36 -1.68 1.54
N SER A 190 8.68 -1.83 1.74
CA SER A 190 9.33 -1.52 3.03
C SER A 190 9.18 -0.06 3.46
N ALA A 191 9.24 0.89 2.52
CA ALA A 191 9.00 2.30 2.84
C ALA A 191 7.55 2.54 3.27
N VAL A 192 6.58 1.88 2.63
CA VAL A 192 5.16 1.96 3.02
C VAL A 192 4.92 1.31 4.39
N GLU A 193 5.48 0.12 4.63
CA GLU A 193 5.39 -0.57 5.93
C GLU A 193 5.93 0.30 7.07
N PHE A 194 7.12 0.89 6.89
CA PHE A 194 7.69 1.83 7.85
C PHE A 194 6.81 3.08 8.01
N LEU A 195 6.36 3.67 6.90
CA LEU A 195 5.56 4.89 6.93
C LEU A 195 4.18 4.66 7.58
N LEU A 196 3.55 3.51 7.37
CA LEU A 196 2.31 3.15 8.07
C LEU A 196 2.53 3.02 9.58
N SER A 197 3.64 2.39 10.03
CA SER A 197 3.99 2.36 11.46
C SER A 197 4.17 3.77 12.02
N SER A 198 4.88 4.63 11.30
CA SER A 198 5.08 6.03 11.67
C SER A 198 3.76 6.82 11.73
N ILE A 199 2.90 6.66 10.73
CA ILE A 199 1.56 7.28 10.70
C ILE A 199 0.74 6.82 11.91
N PHE A 200 0.68 5.53 12.17
CA PHE A 200 -0.15 5.00 13.26
C PHE A 200 0.31 5.49 14.64
N GLU A 201 1.60 5.69 14.84
CA GLU A 201 2.12 6.20 16.09
C GLU A 201 1.95 7.72 16.23
N HIS A 202 2.12 8.48 15.15
CA HIS A 202 2.16 9.94 15.16
C HIS A 202 0.93 10.61 14.54
N TYR A 203 -0.12 9.86 14.14
CA TYR A 203 -1.32 10.47 13.59
C TYR A 203 -1.94 11.44 14.61
N PRO A 204 -2.17 12.71 14.23
CA PRO A 204 -2.60 13.72 15.18
C PRO A 204 -3.98 13.40 15.79
N ALA A 205 -4.07 13.31 17.11
CA ALA A 205 -5.31 12.96 17.80
C ALA A 205 -6.51 13.88 17.47
N HIS A 206 -6.24 15.15 17.16
CA HIS A 206 -7.29 16.10 16.76
C HIS A 206 -7.82 15.86 15.33
N ARG A 207 -7.15 15.02 14.53
CA ARG A 207 -7.59 14.59 13.19
C ARG A 207 -8.44 13.32 13.23
N GLY A 208 -8.62 12.70 14.40
CA GLY A 208 -9.43 11.50 14.60
C GLY A 208 -8.65 10.20 14.46
N SER A 209 -9.25 9.23 13.80
CA SER A 209 -8.78 7.85 13.66
C SER A 209 -8.35 7.52 12.23
N VAL A 210 -7.40 6.61 12.07
CA VAL A 210 -6.85 6.22 10.77
C VAL A 210 -6.68 4.70 10.66
N ALA A 211 -7.00 4.15 9.49
CA ALA A 211 -6.73 2.75 9.15
C ALA A 211 -5.99 2.64 7.81
N ALA A 212 -5.53 1.45 7.47
CA ALA A 212 -4.92 1.17 6.19
C ALA A 212 -5.58 -0.04 5.50
N VAL A 213 -5.81 0.06 4.19
CA VAL A 213 -6.22 -1.05 3.33
C VAL A 213 -5.11 -1.31 2.33
N CYS A 214 -4.56 -2.51 2.33
CA CYS A 214 -3.42 -2.89 1.52
C CYS A 214 -3.81 -4.01 0.54
N PHE A 215 -3.67 -3.75 -0.76
CA PHE A 215 -3.89 -4.77 -1.79
C PHE A 215 -2.60 -5.55 -2.04
N ASN A 216 -2.57 -6.81 -1.61
CA ASN A 216 -1.48 -7.73 -1.95
C ASN A 216 -1.76 -8.35 -3.32
N VAL A 217 -1.15 -7.78 -4.36
CA VAL A 217 -1.34 -8.20 -5.76
C VAL A 217 -0.21 -9.08 -6.27
N LYS A 218 0.85 -9.25 -5.45
CA LYS A 218 2.08 -9.90 -5.88
C LYS A 218 2.90 -10.37 -4.67
N GLY A 219 3.28 -11.64 -4.67
CA GLY A 219 4.19 -12.19 -3.66
C GLY A 219 3.65 -12.17 -2.22
N PRO A 220 4.52 -12.43 -1.24
CA PRO A 220 4.14 -12.53 0.17
C PRO A 220 4.40 -11.27 0.99
N ASP A 221 4.85 -10.16 0.41
CA ASP A 221 5.45 -9.03 1.13
C ASP A 221 4.52 -8.41 2.20
N LEU A 222 3.22 -8.38 1.95
CA LEU A 222 2.23 -7.85 2.90
C LEU A 222 1.57 -8.91 3.79
N LEU A 223 2.02 -10.17 3.73
CA LEU A 223 1.34 -11.28 4.42
C LEU A 223 1.82 -11.55 5.86
N PHE A 224 2.78 -10.78 6.38
CA PHE A 224 3.38 -11.01 7.70
C PHE A 224 3.51 -9.73 8.52
N LEU A 225 2.62 -8.77 8.32
CA LEU A 225 2.64 -7.47 9.00
C LEU A 225 2.38 -7.57 10.51
N ASP A 226 1.73 -8.63 10.97
CA ASP A 226 1.48 -8.99 12.37
C ASP A 226 2.62 -9.78 13.02
N GLN A 227 3.73 -9.99 12.30
CA GLN A 227 4.88 -10.75 12.78
C GLN A 227 6.12 -9.85 12.89
N ALA A 228 6.82 -9.95 14.03
CA ALA A 228 8.03 -9.15 14.27
C ALA A 228 9.18 -9.57 13.35
N GLY A 229 9.77 -8.59 12.67
CA GLY A 229 10.99 -8.74 11.90
C GLY A 229 12.25 -8.66 12.79
N THR A 230 13.40 -8.93 12.18
CA THR A 230 14.69 -8.79 12.85
C THR A 230 15.33 -7.45 12.49
N LEU A 231 15.64 -6.65 13.50
CA LEU A 231 16.34 -5.37 13.38
C LEU A 231 17.77 -5.48 13.89
N ASP A 232 18.69 -4.87 13.17
CA ASP A 232 20.06 -4.67 13.67
C ASP A 232 20.15 -3.46 14.61
N ASP A 233 21.32 -3.27 15.23
CA ASP A 233 21.52 -2.17 16.18
C ASP A 233 21.48 -0.78 15.51
N ALA A 234 21.80 -0.70 14.21
CA ALA A 234 21.71 0.55 13.47
C ALA A 234 20.26 0.95 13.23
N ASP A 235 19.42 -0.01 12.83
CA ASP A 235 18.00 0.23 12.66
C ASP A 235 17.31 0.58 13.99
N ARG A 236 17.65 -0.12 15.10
CA ARG A 236 17.13 0.23 16.45
C ARG A 236 17.49 1.65 16.85
N ARG A 237 18.72 2.11 16.59
CA ARG A 237 19.12 3.50 16.84
C ARG A 237 18.34 4.49 15.99
N ARG A 238 18.07 4.16 14.71
CA ARG A 238 17.23 5.02 13.84
C ARG A 238 15.81 5.14 14.36
N TYR A 239 15.18 4.02 14.76
CA TYR A 239 13.85 4.04 15.38
C TYR A 239 13.82 4.92 16.62
N ALA A 240 14.77 4.73 17.53
CA ALA A 240 14.88 5.57 18.74
C ALA A 240 15.08 7.06 18.41
N ARG A 241 15.87 7.37 17.37
CA ARG A 241 16.09 8.75 16.91
C ARG A 241 14.85 9.39 16.30
N LEU A 242 13.98 8.60 15.69
CA LEU A 242 12.71 9.02 15.10
C LEU A 242 11.57 9.08 16.14
N GLY A 243 11.78 8.53 17.33
CA GLY A 243 10.75 8.44 18.37
C GLY A 243 9.65 7.45 18.04
N ILE A 244 9.96 6.39 17.28
CA ILE A 244 9.02 5.33 16.88
C ILE A 244 9.39 4.06 17.64
N GLU A 245 8.39 3.40 18.25
CA GLU A 245 8.57 2.10 18.88
C GLU A 245 8.54 0.98 17.82
N PRO A 246 9.63 0.21 17.63
CA PRO A 246 9.65 -0.83 16.61
C PRO A 246 8.85 -2.07 17.04
N GLY A 247 7.87 -2.45 16.27
CA GLY A 247 7.04 -3.62 16.52
C GLY A 247 6.22 -4.03 15.29
N PRO A 248 5.62 -5.22 15.29
CA PRO A 248 4.63 -5.58 14.29
C PRO A 248 3.34 -4.77 14.50
N PHE A 249 2.48 -4.71 13.47
CA PHE A 249 1.17 -4.10 13.65
C PHE A 249 0.31 -4.97 14.56
N GLU A 250 -0.35 -4.35 15.54
CA GLU A 250 -1.16 -5.05 16.54
C GLU A 250 -2.50 -5.55 15.98
N ARG A 251 -3.10 -4.81 15.04
CA ARG A 251 -4.43 -5.06 14.47
C ARG A 251 -4.33 -5.25 12.98
N VAL A 252 -4.08 -6.51 12.57
CA VAL A 252 -4.00 -6.86 11.15
C VAL A 252 -5.08 -7.89 10.82
N HIS A 253 -5.89 -7.56 9.81
CA HIS A 253 -6.96 -8.39 9.29
C HIS A 253 -6.58 -8.84 7.88
N TYR A 254 -6.54 -10.14 7.64
CA TYR A 254 -6.20 -10.70 6.34
C TYR A 254 -7.44 -11.27 5.67
N PHE A 255 -7.60 -10.98 4.38
CA PHE A 255 -8.72 -11.46 3.58
C PHE A 255 -8.18 -12.15 2.33
N ALA A 256 -8.72 -13.32 2.00
CA ALA A 256 -8.39 -14.03 0.78
C ALA A 256 -9.59 -14.78 0.21
N PRO A 257 -9.78 -14.85 -1.12
CA PRO A 257 -10.79 -15.68 -1.73
C PRO A 257 -10.48 -17.16 -1.52
N PHE A 258 -11.44 -18.02 -1.76
CA PHE A 258 -11.18 -19.45 -1.83
C PHE A 258 -10.40 -19.81 -3.11
N LYS A 259 -9.74 -20.95 -3.11
CA LYS A 259 -9.30 -21.63 -4.33
C LYS A 259 -10.52 -22.15 -5.11
N ALA A 260 -10.29 -22.64 -6.32
CA ALA A 260 -11.35 -23.20 -7.17
C ALA A 260 -12.07 -24.39 -6.52
N ASP A 261 -11.47 -25.04 -5.51
CA ASP A 261 -12.09 -26.09 -4.71
C ASP A 261 -13.21 -25.59 -3.77
N GLY A 262 -13.29 -24.28 -3.51
CA GLY A 262 -14.29 -23.63 -2.67
C GLY A 262 -14.13 -23.88 -1.17
N VAL A 263 -13.04 -24.50 -0.72
CA VAL A 263 -12.81 -24.82 0.70
C VAL A 263 -11.46 -24.34 1.23
N ASN A 264 -10.39 -24.44 0.45
CA ASN A 264 -9.08 -23.88 0.80
C ASN A 264 -8.97 -22.41 0.38
N LEU A 265 -8.34 -21.59 1.22
CA LEU A 265 -8.11 -20.18 0.89
C LEU A 265 -6.94 -20.01 -0.09
N ASN A 266 -7.09 -19.06 -1.01
CA ASN A 266 -6.09 -18.75 -2.03
C ASN A 266 -5.09 -17.72 -1.49
N THR A 267 -4.21 -18.14 -0.61
CA THR A 267 -3.18 -17.33 0.04
C THR A 267 -1.94 -18.19 0.35
N LEU A 268 -0.78 -17.56 0.52
CA LEU A 268 0.42 -18.20 1.05
C LEU A 268 0.40 -18.34 2.58
N ARG A 269 -0.52 -17.66 3.26
CA ARG A 269 -0.66 -17.68 4.72
C ARG A 269 -1.47 -18.91 5.19
N THR A 270 -0.96 -20.11 4.85
CA THR A 270 -1.62 -21.40 5.14
C THR A 270 -0.95 -22.20 6.26
N ASN A 271 0.16 -21.72 6.84
CA ASN A 271 0.76 -22.32 8.02
C ASN A 271 -0.26 -22.46 9.16
N ALA A 272 -0.22 -23.53 9.93
CA ALA A 272 -1.21 -23.84 10.97
C ALA A 272 -1.38 -22.73 12.03
N GLU A 273 -0.31 -21.99 12.32
CA GLU A 273 -0.33 -20.86 13.27
C GLU A 273 -1.04 -19.65 12.70
N LEU A 274 -0.89 -19.39 11.40
CA LEU A 274 -1.34 -18.17 10.72
C LEU A 274 -2.65 -18.34 9.94
N ALA A 275 -2.98 -19.55 9.51
CA ALA A 275 -4.15 -19.81 8.66
C ALA A 275 -5.48 -19.36 9.29
N ARG A 276 -5.57 -19.37 10.61
CA ARG A 276 -6.77 -18.98 11.36
C ARG A 276 -7.03 -17.48 11.33
N THR A 277 -6.01 -16.67 11.05
CA THR A 277 -6.11 -15.21 11.02
C THR A 277 -6.55 -14.67 9.65
N VAL A 278 -6.72 -15.55 8.65
CA VAL A 278 -7.20 -15.17 7.33
C VAL A 278 -8.68 -15.42 7.22
N GLU A 279 -9.44 -14.38 6.89
CA GLU A 279 -10.88 -14.44 6.66
C GLU A 279 -11.19 -14.67 5.17
N PRO A 280 -12.25 -15.42 4.84
CA PRO A 280 -12.64 -15.60 3.45
C PRO A 280 -13.23 -14.32 2.87
N LEU A 281 -12.83 -13.98 1.64
CA LEU A 281 -13.44 -12.94 0.82
C LEU A 281 -14.24 -13.63 -0.28
N VAL A 282 -15.57 -13.53 -0.22
CA VAL A 282 -16.47 -14.23 -1.13
C VAL A 282 -17.70 -13.39 -1.43
N TRP A 283 -18.07 -13.29 -2.70
CA TRP A 283 -19.20 -12.51 -3.16
C TRP A 283 -20.19 -13.34 -3.96
N GLY A 284 -21.47 -12.98 -3.87
CA GLY A 284 -22.54 -13.55 -4.66
C GLY A 284 -22.88 -12.67 -5.87
N LEU A 285 -23.99 -13.02 -6.54
CA LEU A 285 -24.51 -12.28 -7.70
C LEU A 285 -24.70 -10.79 -7.39
N ILE A 286 -25.23 -10.49 -6.22
CA ILE A 286 -25.61 -9.13 -5.82
C ILE A 286 -24.39 -8.23 -5.72
N GLU A 287 -23.35 -8.69 -5.02
CA GLU A 287 -22.10 -7.96 -4.84
C GLU A 287 -21.37 -7.75 -6.17
N VAL A 288 -21.53 -8.66 -7.12
CA VAL A 288 -20.95 -8.55 -8.46
C VAL A 288 -21.73 -7.57 -9.33
N LEU A 289 -23.06 -7.58 -9.26
CA LEU A 289 -23.90 -6.67 -10.05
C LEU A 289 -23.72 -5.21 -9.63
N ASP A 290 -23.51 -4.93 -8.35
CA ASP A 290 -23.20 -3.57 -7.86
C ASP A 290 -21.96 -2.95 -8.55
N PHE A 291 -21.08 -3.79 -9.14
CA PHE A 291 -19.85 -3.38 -9.82
C PHE A 291 -19.71 -3.97 -11.22
N ALA A 292 -20.81 -4.30 -11.84
CA ALA A 292 -20.82 -4.93 -13.15
C ALA A 292 -20.23 -4.05 -14.27
N GLU A 293 -20.17 -2.74 -14.08
CA GLU A 293 -19.46 -1.81 -14.99
C GLU A 293 -17.99 -2.17 -15.16
N VAL A 294 -17.33 -2.66 -14.10
CA VAL A 294 -15.93 -3.17 -14.19
C VAL A 294 -15.83 -4.29 -15.21
N LEU A 295 -16.85 -5.13 -15.28
CA LEU A 295 -16.91 -6.30 -16.14
C LEU A 295 -17.22 -5.96 -17.59
N LEU A 296 -17.98 -4.88 -17.79
CA LEU A 296 -18.48 -4.48 -19.11
C LEU A 296 -17.52 -3.54 -19.83
N ASN A 297 -16.82 -2.68 -19.10
CA ASN A 297 -16.08 -1.56 -19.63
C ASN A 297 -14.56 -1.83 -19.79
N ARG A 298 -14.14 -3.09 -19.76
CA ARG A 298 -12.73 -3.43 -19.92
C ARG A 298 -12.24 -3.20 -21.36
N ASP A 299 -13.10 -3.52 -22.33
CA ASP A 299 -12.75 -3.49 -23.75
C ASP A 299 -13.63 -2.54 -24.59
N ASP A 300 -14.85 -2.21 -24.11
CA ASP A 300 -15.81 -1.38 -24.85
C ASP A 300 -16.92 -0.85 -23.93
N ILE A 301 -17.18 0.45 -23.99
CA ILE A 301 -18.30 1.09 -23.26
C ILE A 301 -19.60 0.78 -24.01
N ASP A 302 -20.50 0.03 -23.39
CA ASP A 302 -21.79 -0.33 -23.95
C ASP A 302 -22.95 0.16 -23.07
N ALA A 303 -23.41 1.37 -23.32
CA ALA A 303 -24.52 1.99 -22.59
C ALA A 303 -25.82 1.16 -22.59
N LYS A 304 -26.01 0.27 -23.58
CA LYS A 304 -27.18 -0.63 -23.61
C LYS A 304 -27.01 -1.79 -22.65
N ALA A 305 -25.78 -2.30 -22.52
CA ALA A 305 -25.45 -3.35 -21.55
C ALA A 305 -25.51 -2.78 -20.12
N ASP A 306 -25.02 -1.57 -19.90
CA ASP A 306 -25.10 -0.88 -18.60
C ASP A 306 -26.59 -0.69 -18.19
N ALA A 307 -27.42 -0.15 -19.09
CA ALA A 307 -28.86 0.00 -18.82
C ALA A 307 -29.59 -1.33 -18.54
N PHE A 308 -29.13 -2.44 -19.12
CA PHE A 308 -29.68 -3.74 -18.82
C PHE A 308 -29.23 -4.28 -17.46
N ILE A 309 -27.99 -4.01 -17.05
CA ILE A 309 -27.51 -4.36 -15.72
C ILE A 309 -28.21 -3.55 -14.64
N ASP A 310 -28.39 -2.25 -14.85
CA ASP A 310 -29.19 -1.41 -13.95
C ASP A 310 -30.62 -1.95 -13.82
N PHE A 311 -31.23 -2.37 -14.95
CA PHE A 311 -32.53 -3.02 -14.92
C PHE A 311 -32.51 -4.32 -14.09
N LEU A 312 -31.48 -5.17 -14.23
CA LEU A 312 -31.36 -6.39 -13.42
C LEU A 312 -31.22 -6.06 -11.93
N SER A 313 -30.38 -5.12 -11.57
CA SER A 313 -30.14 -4.71 -10.18
C SER A 313 -31.38 -4.09 -9.55
N ASP A 314 -32.08 -3.20 -10.28
CA ASP A 314 -33.18 -2.40 -9.73
C ASP A 314 -34.53 -3.13 -9.75
N ARG A 315 -34.77 -3.98 -10.74
CA ARG A 315 -36.09 -4.53 -11.02
C ARG A 315 -36.20 -6.05 -10.83
N VAL A 316 -35.08 -6.75 -10.88
CA VAL A 316 -35.07 -8.21 -10.94
C VAL A 316 -34.55 -8.83 -9.65
N VAL A 317 -33.35 -8.41 -9.24
CA VAL A 317 -32.66 -9.01 -8.10
C VAL A 317 -33.35 -8.71 -6.78
N ARG A 318 -33.48 -9.72 -5.91
CA ARG A 318 -34.13 -9.68 -4.59
C ARG A 318 -35.66 -9.36 -4.66
N ARG A 319 -36.27 -9.43 -5.84
CA ARG A 319 -37.69 -9.19 -6.01
C ARG A 319 -38.37 -10.39 -6.67
N GLU A 320 -39.66 -10.51 -6.47
CA GLU A 320 -40.49 -11.36 -7.32
C GLU A 320 -40.66 -10.68 -8.67
N PHE A 321 -40.30 -11.37 -9.72
CA PHE A 321 -40.18 -10.82 -11.06
C PHE A 321 -40.88 -11.71 -12.08
N ASP A 322 -41.83 -11.13 -12.81
CA ASP A 322 -42.53 -11.76 -13.94
C ASP A 322 -41.70 -11.55 -15.22
N ASP A 323 -41.36 -12.66 -15.91
CA ASP A 323 -40.60 -12.65 -17.15
C ASP A 323 -41.39 -12.15 -18.37
N GLY A 324 -42.68 -11.96 -18.23
CA GLY A 324 -43.62 -11.55 -19.30
C GLY A 324 -44.07 -12.70 -20.19
N PHE A 325 -43.75 -13.95 -19.82
CA PHE A 325 -44.18 -15.18 -20.48
C PHE A 325 -44.96 -16.12 -19.54
N GLY A 326 -45.25 -15.65 -18.33
CA GLY A 326 -45.99 -16.38 -17.31
C GLY A 326 -45.11 -17.12 -16.31
N GLY A 327 -43.82 -16.87 -16.32
CA GLY A 327 -42.85 -17.35 -15.31
C GLY A 327 -42.63 -16.32 -14.21
N GLU A 328 -42.81 -16.72 -12.96
CA GLU A 328 -42.40 -15.93 -11.80
C GLU A 328 -41.01 -16.39 -11.32
N HIS A 329 -40.10 -15.44 -11.14
CA HIS A 329 -38.72 -15.69 -10.76
C HIS A 329 -38.33 -14.87 -9.53
N ARG A 330 -37.55 -15.49 -8.63
CA ARG A 330 -36.84 -14.81 -7.57
C ARG A 330 -35.35 -15.02 -7.80
N VAL A 331 -34.63 -13.95 -8.19
CA VAL A 331 -33.23 -13.99 -8.57
C VAL A 331 -32.39 -13.52 -7.41
N GLU A 332 -31.61 -14.43 -6.81
CA GLU A 332 -30.66 -14.18 -5.73
C GLU A 332 -29.26 -14.72 -6.05
N THR A 333 -29.16 -15.68 -6.97
CA THR A 333 -27.92 -16.38 -7.35
C THR A 333 -27.67 -16.34 -8.85
N PHE A 334 -26.45 -16.64 -9.27
CA PHE A 334 -26.12 -16.79 -10.70
C PHE A 334 -26.94 -17.91 -11.36
N ALA A 335 -27.25 -18.98 -10.62
CA ALA A 335 -28.07 -20.06 -11.10
C ALA A 335 -29.54 -19.61 -11.34
N ASP A 336 -30.04 -18.74 -10.47
CA ASP A 336 -31.39 -18.15 -10.65
C ASP A 336 -31.43 -17.22 -11.86
N LEU A 337 -30.38 -16.38 -12.00
CA LEU A 337 -30.27 -15.47 -13.14
C LEU A 337 -30.16 -16.24 -14.46
N GLU A 338 -29.44 -17.35 -14.48
CA GLU A 338 -29.34 -18.21 -15.66
C GLU A 338 -30.69 -18.86 -16.01
N ARG A 339 -31.49 -19.23 -15.00
CA ARG A 339 -32.86 -19.72 -15.22
C ARG A 339 -33.76 -18.64 -15.83
N LEU A 340 -33.67 -17.42 -15.32
CA LEU A 340 -34.41 -16.29 -15.91
C LEU A 340 -33.99 -16.04 -17.36
N PHE A 341 -32.69 -16.04 -17.67
CA PHE A 341 -32.21 -15.86 -19.04
C PHE A 341 -32.76 -16.96 -19.99
N ARG A 342 -32.78 -18.21 -19.55
CA ARG A 342 -33.37 -19.30 -20.34
C ARG A 342 -34.83 -19.05 -20.59
N SER A 343 -35.60 -18.73 -19.54
CA SER A 343 -37.04 -18.44 -19.69
C SER A 343 -37.29 -17.30 -20.67
N ILE A 344 -36.48 -16.23 -20.64
CA ILE A 344 -36.58 -15.13 -21.59
C ILE A 344 -36.31 -15.59 -23.03
N PHE A 345 -35.26 -16.40 -23.26
CA PHE A 345 -34.93 -16.86 -24.60
C PHE A 345 -35.95 -17.84 -25.15
N ASP A 346 -36.40 -18.81 -24.34
CA ASP A 346 -37.40 -19.79 -24.69
C ASP A 346 -38.77 -19.09 -24.98
N GLY A 347 -39.12 -18.12 -24.14
CA GLY A 347 -40.35 -17.35 -24.32
C GLY A 347 -40.37 -16.48 -25.59
N LEU A 348 -39.24 -15.87 -25.96
CA LEU A 348 -39.11 -15.11 -27.20
C LEU A 348 -39.19 -16.01 -28.43
N GLU A 349 -38.60 -17.21 -28.39
CA GLU A 349 -38.65 -18.19 -29.47
C GLU A 349 -40.08 -18.69 -29.68
N MET A 350 -40.77 -19.09 -28.61
CA MET A 350 -42.14 -19.58 -28.67
C MET A 350 -43.13 -18.50 -29.13
N ALA A 351 -42.94 -17.26 -28.67
CA ALA A 351 -43.91 -16.19 -29.00
C ALA A 351 -43.69 -15.58 -30.38
N SER A 352 -42.67 -15.96 -31.14
CA SER A 352 -42.25 -15.34 -32.41
C SER A 352 -42.18 -13.80 -32.33
N ARG A 353 -41.82 -13.28 -31.19
CA ARG A 353 -41.86 -11.84 -30.83
C ARG A 353 -40.59 -11.08 -31.15
N GLY A 354 -39.89 -11.39 -32.23
CA GLY A 354 -38.73 -10.60 -32.66
C GLY A 354 -37.55 -10.60 -31.64
N ASP A 355 -36.65 -9.65 -31.80
CA ASP A 355 -35.37 -9.61 -31.06
C ASP A 355 -35.39 -8.68 -29.82
N ILE A 356 -36.57 -8.29 -29.33
CA ILE A 356 -36.70 -7.34 -28.21
C ILE A 356 -37.54 -7.95 -27.08
N TRP A 357 -36.93 -8.03 -25.90
CA TRP A 357 -37.61 -8.35 -24.66
C TRP A 357 -37.78 -7.09 -23.82
N ARG A 358 -39.02 -6.69 -23.52
CA ARG A 358 -39.33 -5.38 -22.92
C ARG A 358 -38.71 -4.24 -23.75
N THR A 359 -37.67 -3.58 -23.23
CA THR A 359 -36.94 -2.50 -23.91
C THR A 359 -35.51 -2.91 -24.34
N HIS A 360 -35.12 -4.16 -24.10
CA HIS A 360 -33.77 -4.65 -24.32
C HIS A 360 -33.69 -5.60 -25.52
N HIS A 361 -32.64 -5.38 -26.34
CA HIS A 361 -32.39 -6.26 -27.49
C HIS A 361 -31.75 -7.58 -27.02
N ILE A 362 -32.16 -8.71 -27.62
CA ILE A 362 -31.69 -10.05 -27.27
C ILE A 362 -30.15 -10.19 -27.34
N ALA A 363 -29.51 -9.49 -28.28
CA ALA A 363 -28.04 -9.49 -28.39
C ALA A 363 -27.40 -8.85 -27.17
N THR A 364 -27.99 -7.79 -26.60
CA THR A 364 -27.51 -7.16 -25.37
C THR A 364 -27.69 -8.11 -24.19
N ILE A 365 -28.82 -8.77 -24.07
CA ILE A 365 -29.09 -9.75 -23.01
C ILE A 365 -28.09 -10.91 -23.09
N ARG A 366 -27.82 -11.45 -24.29
CA ARG A 366 -26.80 -12.50 -24.50
C ARG A 366 -25.40 -12.05 -24.13
N LYS A 367 -25.04 -10.80 -24.48
CA LYS A 367 -23.74 -10.22 -24.13
C LYS A 367 -23.55 -10.16 -22.62
N VAL A 368 -24.55 -9.62 -21.90
CA VAL A 368 -24.52 -9.53 -20.43
C VAL A 368 -24.48 -10.91 -19.78
N ARG A 369 -25.36 -11.84 -20.22
CA ARG A 369 -25.34 -13.23 -19.76
C ARG A 369 -23.95 -13.87 -19.88
N ASN A 370 -23.33 -13.77 -21.06
CA ASN A 370 -22.02 -14.37 -21.30
C ASN A 370 -20.94 -13.75 -20.43
N ARG A 371 -20.98 -12.45 -20.21
CA ARG A 371 -20.03 -11.74 -19.34
C ARG A 371 -20.18 -12.15 -17.87
N LEU A 372 -21.39 -12.17 -17.35
CA LEU A 372 -21.66 -12.61 -15.98
C LEU A 372 -21.31 -14.10 -15.77
N GLY A 373 -21.58 -14.95 -16.75
CA GLY A 373 -21.17 -16.36 -16.75
C GLY A 373 -19.64 -16.52 -16.76
N ASN A 374 -18.93 -15.68 -17.50
CA ASN A 374 -17.45 -15.68 -17.49
C ASN A 374 -16.89 -15.28 -16.12
N VAL A 375 -17.53 -14.33 -15.41
CA VAL A 375 -17.11 -13.92 -14.07
C VAL A 375 -17.20 -15.08 -13.09
N SER A 376 -18.34 -15.77 -13.03
CA SER A 376 -18.52 -16.91 -12.13
C SER A 376 -17.52 -18.03 -12.41
N THR A 377 -17.04 -18.15 -13.65
CA THR A 377 -16.07 -19.17 -14.06
C THR A 377 -14.63 -18.74 -13.79
N ARG A 378 -14.23 -17.53 -14.20
CA ARG A 378 -12.85 -17.02 -14.07
C ARG A 378 -12.51 -16.59 -12.65
N CYS A 379 -13.48 -16.05 -11.92
CA CYS A 379 -13.32 -15.60 -10.54
C CYS A 379 -13.80 -16.64 -9.52
N LYS A 380 -13.79 -17.93 -9.90
CA LYS A 380 -14.22 -19.03 -9.04
C LYS A 380 -13.44 -19.00 -7.72
N GLY A 381 -14.15 -19.07 -6.60
CA GLY A 381 -13.60 -18.95 -5.26
C GLY A 381 -13.74 -17.53 -4.66
N LEU A 382 -13.65 -16.48 -5.49
CA LEU A 382 -14.03 -15.12 -5.12
C LEU A 382 -15.56 -14.93 -5.32
N VAL A 383 -16.07 -15.44 -6.43
CA VAL A 383 -17.49 -15.36 -6.79
C VAL A 383 -18.12 -16.74 -6.70
N THR A 384 -19.23 -16.85 -5.97
CA THR A 384 -19.92 -18.11 -5.69
C THR A 384 -21.41 -17.91 -5.49
N ASP A 385 -22.17 -18.96 -5.77
CA ASP A 385 -23.58 -19.06 -5.39
C ASP A 385 -23.78 -19.66 -3.98
N ASP A 386 -22.70 -20.08 -3.35
CA ASP A 386 -22.69 -20.94 -2.18
C ASP A 386 -22.70 -20.17 -0.86
N GLY A 387 -23.63 -19.28 -0.63
CA GLY A 387 -23.79 -18.69 0.69
C GLY A 387 -23.82 -17.16 0.70
N PRO A 388 -23.92 -16.53 1.89
CA PRO A 388 -23.87 -15.08 2.01
C PRO A 388 -22.47 -14.58 1.67
N ALA A 389 -22.41 -13.36 1.15
CA ALA A 389 -21.14 -12.67 0.97
C ALA A 389 -20.34 -12.63 2.29
N SER A 390 -19.05 -12.85 2.18
CA SER A 390 -18.08 -12.58 3.24
C SER A 390 -17.18 -11.46 2.74
N ASP A 391 -17.18 -10.35 3.42
CA ASP A 391 -16.57 -9.08 2.99
C ASP A 391 -15.79 -8.45 4.14
N LEU A 392 -15.15 -7.33 3.90
CA LEU A 392 -14.53 -6.53 4.94
C LEU A 392 -15.57 -6.12 5.99
N PRO A 393 -15.15 -5.82 7.24
CA PRO A 393 -16.08 -5.46 8.33
C PRO A 393 -16.59 -4.02 8.19
N TRP A 394 -17.35 -3.75 7.14
CA TRP A 394 -17.91 -2.43 6.84
C TRP A 394 -18.62 -1.82 8.06
N GLY A 395 -18.31 -0.56 8.38
CA GLY A 395 -18.83 0.15 9.55
C GLY A 395 -18.17 -0.22 10.89
N ARG A 396 -17.11 -1.04 10.88
CA ARG A 396 -16.40 -1.49 12.07
C ARG A 396 -14.88 -1.60 11.86
N PHE A 397 -14.32 -0.62 11.14
CA PHE A 397 -12.87 -0.55 11.01
C PHE A 397 -12.25 -0.10 12.34
N ASP A 398 -11.17 -0.76 12.72
CA ASP A 398 -10.40 -0.43 13.91
C ASP A 398 -9.48 0.77 13.66
N ASP A 399 -9.38 1.68 14.62
CA ASP A 399 -8.33 2.69 14.60
C ASP A 399 -6.95 2.01 14.61
N ARG A 400 -6.05 2.45 13.73
CA ARG A 400 -4.74 1.84 13.48
C ARG A 400 -4.83 0.38 13.01
N GLY A 401 -5.95 -0.02 12.41
CA GLY A 401 -6.14 -1.33 11.80
C GLY A 401 -5.53 -1.40 10.40
N VAL A 402 -4.90 -2.53 10.06
CA VAL A 402 -4.42 -2.83 8.71
C VAL A 402 -5.27 -3.95 8.12
N TYR A 403 -5.89 -3.70 6.98
CA TYR A 403 -6.73 -4.65 6.25
C TYR A 403 -6.02 -5.07 4.99
N VAL A 404 -5.46 -6.29 4.99
CA VAL A 404 -4.71 -6.85 3.86
C VAL A 404 -5.62 -7.73 3.02
N ILE A 405 -5.74 -7.41 1.74
CA ILE A 405 -6.55 -8.16 0.78
C ILE A 405 -5.60 -8.92 -0.15
N ASP A 406 -5.50 -10.23 0.04
CA ASP A 406 -4.60 -11.08 -0.75
C ASP A 406 -5.30 -11.58 -2.01
N VAL A 407 -4.96 -10.95 -3.13
CA VAL A 407 -5.45 -11.28 -4.47
C VAL A 407 -4.33 -11.64 -5.44
N ALA A 408 -3.13 -11.94 -4.92
CA ALA A 408 -1.95 -12.20 -5.75
C ALA A 408 -2.16 -13.34 -6.76
N ASN A 409 -2.94 -14.36 -6.40
CA ASN A 409 -3.22 -15.52 -7.23
C ASN A 409 -4.62 -15.50 -7.88
N VAL A 410 -5.30 -14.35 -7.88
CA VAL A 410 -6.62 -14.17 -8.49
C VAL A 410 -6.47 -13.75 -9.95
N ASP A 411 -7.41 -14.18 -10.81
CA ASP A 411 -7.49 -13.71 -12.20
C ASP A 411 -7.50 -12.17 -12.25
N PRO A 412 -6.83 -11.52 -13.20
CA PRO A 412 -6.82 -10.06 -13.31
C PRO A 412 -8.19 -9.40 -13.30
N LEU A 413 -9.22 -10.05 -13.85
CA LEU A 413 -10.60 -9.56 -13.77
C LEU A 413 -11.11 -9.53 -12.33
N GLY A 414 -10.80 -10.57 -11.54
CA GLY A 414 -11.14 -10.63 -10.13
C GLY A 414 -10.39 -9.58 -9.30
N GLN A 415 -9.12 -9.32 -9.62
CA GLN A 415 -8.35 -8.26 -8.97
C GLN A 415 -8.97 -6.89 -9.22
N ASP A 416 -9.38 -6.59 -10.46
CA ASP A 416 -10.04 -5.34 -10.83
C ASP A 416 -11.40 -5.20 -10.10
N LEU A 417 -12.16 -6.29 -10.01
CA LEU A 417 -13.44 -6.33 -9.29
C LEU A 417 -13.27 -6.08 -7.79
N VAL A 418 -12.27 -6.73 -7.16
CA VAL A 418 -11.96 -6.53 -5.73
C VAL A 418 -11.57 -5.09 -5.48
N PHE A 419 -10.67 -4.54 -6.29
CA PHE A 419 -10.23 -3.18 -6.17
C PHE A 419 -11.40 -2.19 -6.26
N ALA A 420 -12.20 -2.30 -7.32
CA ALA A 420 -13.33 -1.41 -7.56
C ALA A 420 -14.35 -1.45 -6.41
N ARG A 421 -14.74 -2.67 -5.97
CA ARG A 421 -15.71 -2.82 -4.89
C ARG A 421 -15.20 -2.25 -3.58
N VAL A 422 -14.00 -2.63 -3.17
CA VAL A 422 -13.43 -2.19 -1.88
C VAL A 422 -13.30 -0.67 -1.85
N VAL A 423 -12.75 -0.08 -2.89
CA VAL A 423 -12.54 1.37 -2.95
C VAL A 423 -13.87 2.14 -3.00
N SER A 424 -14.85 1.65 -3.76
CA SER A 424 -16.19 2.29 -3.78
C SER A 424 -16.89 2.19 -2.44
N LYS A 425 -16.79 1.05 -1.75
CA LYS A 425 -17.36 0.89 -0.41
C LYS A 425 -16.65 1.75 0.63
N LEU A 426 -15.32 1.86 0.58
CA LEU A 426 -14.58 2.80 1.44
C LEU A 426 -15.08 4.22 1.25
N ARG A 427 -15.22 4.66 -0.01
CA ARG A 427 -15.75 5.98 -0.31
C ARG A 427 -17.16 6.18 0.24
N GLU A 428 -18.08 5.25 -0.04
CA GLU A 428 -19.47 5.29 0.43
C GLU A 428 -19.55 5.44 1.96
N HIS A 429 -18.79 4.62 2.70
CA HIS A 429 -18.78 4.65 4.16
C HIS A 429 -18.09 5.89 4.73
N LEU A 430 -17.04 6.40 4.11
CA LEU A 430 -16.41 7.66 4.51
C LEU A 430 -17.32 8.86 4.25
N GLU A 431 -18.05 8.90 3.12
CA GLU A 431 -19.06 9.93 2.83
C GLU A 431 -20.19 9.92 3.88
N ARG A 432 -20.61 8.73 4.34
CA ARG A 432 -21.61 8.58 5.40
C ARG A 432 -21.08 8.75 6.81
N ARG A 433 -19.75 8.77 6.98
CA ARG A 433 -19.04 8.80 8.28
C ARG A 433 -19.44 7.63 9.20
N ASP A 434 -19.63 6.45 8.62
CA ASP A 434 -20.03 5.23 9.33
C ASP A 434 -19.05 4.06 9.15
N LEU A 435 -17.83 4.32 8.68
CA LEU A 435 -16.78 3.30 8.48
C LEU A 435 -16.20 2.76 9.79
N GLY A 436 -16.17 3.58 10.84
CA GLY A 436 -15.50 3.32 12.11
C GLY A 436 -14.19 4.09 12.30
N VAL A 437 -13.67 4.67 11.21
CA VAL A 437 -12.48 5.54 11.21
C VAL A 437 -12.70 6.76 10.32
N ASP A 438 -11.94 7.83 10.58
CA ASP A 438 -12.08 9.12 9.89
C ASP A 438 -11.26 9.19 8.60
N ALA A 439 -10.15 8.45 8.53
CA ALA A 439 -9.29 8.38 7.36
C ALA A 439 -8.83 6.94 7.04
N VAL A 440 -8.63 6.66 5.76
CA VAL A 440 -8.09 5.38 5.29
C VAL A 440 -6.99 5.60 4.27
N VAL A 441 -5.83 5.01 4.55
CA VAL A 441 -4.74 4.90 3.59
C VAL A 441 -4.96 3.66 2.73
N VAL A 442 -5.14 3.83 1.44
CA VAL A 442 -5.24 2.73 0.47
C VAL A 442 -3.89 2.55 -0.20
N PHE A 443 -3.23 1.45 0.09
CA PHE A 443 -1.96 1.10 -0.55
C PHE A 443 -2.17 0.21 -1.78
N VAL A 444 -1.65 0.66 -2.92
CA VAL A 444 -1.73 -0.02 -4.21
C VAL A 444 -0.32 -0.19 -4.77
N ASP A 445 0.18 -1.42 -4.78
CA ASP A 445 1.41 -1.76 -5.52
C ASP A 445 1.10 -1.96 -7.02
N GLU A 446 2.08 -1.70 -7.87
CA GLU A 446 1.94 -1.73 -9.33
C GLU A 446 0.80 -0.83 -9.86
N LEU A 447 0.78 0.42 -9.40
CA LEU A 447 -0.24 1.43 -9.74
C LEU A 447 -0.42 1.61 -11.26
N ASN A 448 0.64 1.41 -12.05
CA ASN A 448 0.59 1.41 -13.52
C ASN A 448 -0.35 0.36 -14.12
N LYS A 449 -0.64 -0.72 -13.39
CA LYS A 449 -1.61 -1.74 -13.82
C LYS A 449 -3.05 -1.21 -13.78
N TYR A 450 -3.37 -0.39 -12.79
CA TYR A 450 -4.72 0.12 -12.55
C TYR A 450 -4.95 1.50 -13.18
N ALA A 451 -3.92 2.31 -13.26
CA ALA A 451 -3.96 3.65 -13.88
C ALA A 451 -2.82 3.84 -14.89
N PRO A 452 -2.79 3.10 -16.00
CA PRO A 452 -1.75 3.22 -17.02
C PRO A 452 -1.75 4.63 -17.65
N ALA A 453 -0.56 5.11 -18.03
CA ALA A 453 -0.39 6.40 -18.71
C ALA A 453 -1.19 6.46 -20.01
N ASP A 454 -1.13 5.38 -20.78
CA ASP A 454 -1.79 5.21 -22.07
C ASP A 454 -2.90 4.17 -22.02
N GLY A 455 -3.73 4.10 -23.05
CA GLY A 455 -4.78 3.11 -23.20
C GLY A 455 -6.17 3.60 -22.82
N VAL A 456 -7.13 2.68 -22.84
CA VAL A 456 -8.56 2.97 -22.61
C VAL A 456 -8.81 3.39 -21.17
N ASP A 457 -9.76 4.31 -20.98
CA ASP A 457 -10.20 4.72 -19.65
C ASP A 457 -11.13 3.67 -19.04
N THR A 458 -10.53 2.67 -18.38
CA THR A 458 -11.28 1.66 -17.63
C THR A 458 -12.02 2.27 -16.43
N TYR A 459 -13.02 1.57 -15.91
CA TYR A 459 -13.75 1.99 -14.70
C TYR A 459 -12.79 2.19 -13.51
N VAL A 460 -11.86 1.25 -13.29
CA VAL A 460 -10.85 1.32 -12.23
C VAL A 460 -9.94 2.54 -12.40
N LYS A 461 -9.50 2.85 -13.64
CA LYS A 461 -8.70 4.04 -13.94
C LYS A 461 -9.47 5.33 -13.60
N LYS A 462 -10.74 5.44 -14.02
CA LYS A 462 -11.59 6.59 -13.68
C LYS A 462 -11.77 6.77 -12.18
N MET A 463 -11.97 5.67 -11.45
CA MET A 463 -12.06 5.67 -9.99
C MET A 463 -10.78 6.17 -9.33
N LEU A 464 -9.61 5.70 -9.76
CA LEU A 464 -8.32 6.19 -9.23
C LEU A 464 -8.10 7.66 -9.53
N LEU A 465 -8.51 8.15 -10.70
CA LEU A 465 -8.49 9.56 -11.04
C LEU A 465 -9.36 10.38 -10.09
N ASP A 466 -10.59 9.94 -9.83
CA ASP A 466 -11.51 10.62 -8.90
C ASP A 466 -10.97 10.64 -7.46
N ILE A 467 -10.41 9.52 -6.98
CA ILE A 467 -9.78 9.46 -5.66
C ILE A 467 -8.60 10.42 -5.59
N SER A 468 -7.71 10.41 -6.59
CA SER A 468 -6.53 11.28 -6.59
C SER A 468 -6.90 12.78 -6.62
N GLU A 469 -8.08 13.13 -7.08
CA GLU A 469 -8.55 14.52 -7.15
C GLU A 469 -9.39 14.95 -5.94
N ARG A 470 -10.20 14.05 -5.40
CA ARG A 470 -11.23 14.37 -4.41
C ARG A 470 -11.10 13.60 -3.10
N GLY A 471 -10.35 12.50 -3.08
CA GLY A 471 -10.26 11.59 -1.93
C GLY A 471 -9.84 12.29 -0.63
N ARG A 472 -8.98 13.32 -0.71
CA ARG A 472 -8.50 14.07 0.45
C ARG A 472 -9.61 14.65 1.33
N TYR A 473 -10.70 15.10 0.74
CA TYR A 473 -11.83 15.70 1.46
C TYR A 473 -12.67 14.66 2.20
N LEU A 474 -12.56 13.40 1.78
CA LEU A 474 -13.28 12.28 2.36
C LEU A 474 -12.43 11.50 3.38
N GLY A 475 -11.14 11.83 3.52
CA GLY A 475 -10.20 11.01 4.28
C GLY A 475 -9.76 9.74 3.54
N LEU A 476 -9.99 9.64 2.22
CA LEU A 476 -9.53 8.52 1.39
C LEU A 476 -8.21 8.86 0.72
N VAL A 477 -7.12 8.29 1.22
CA VAL A 477 -5.75 8.64 0.84
C VAL A 477 -5.11 7.51 0.04
N LEU A 478 -4.63 7.81 -1.17
CA LEU A 478 -3.95 6.84 -2.03
C LEU A 478 -2.43 6.85 -1.77
N PHE A 479 -1.87 5.71 -1.42
CA PHE A 479 -0.44 5.44 -1.45
C PHE A 479 -0.16 4.50 -2.62
N GLY A 480 0.33 5.05 -3.72
CA GLY A 480 0.62 4.31 -4.94
C GLY A 480 2.10 3.99 -5.07
N ALA A 481 2.41 2.78 -5.49
CA ALA A 481 3.77 2.36 -5.79
C ALA A 481 3.88 1.80 -7.21
N GLU A 482 4.96 2.15 -7.91
CA GLU A 482 5.26 1.64 -9.25
C GLU A 482 6.76 1.57 -9.50
N GLN A 483 7.16 0.89 -10.59
CA GLN A 483 8.56 0.86 -11.01
C GLN A 483 8.94 2.10 -11.82
N PHE A 484 8.07 2.49 -12.76
CA PHE A 484 8.28 3.58 -13.68
C PHE A 484 7.12 4.58 -13.57
N ARG A 485 7.41 5.75 -13.05
CA ARG A 485 6.44 6.84 -12.90
C ARG A 485 5.84 7.26 -14.25
N SER A 486 6.63 7.19 -15.31
CA SER A 486 6.21 7.51 -16.68
C SER A 486 5.09 6.60 -17.21
N GLN A 487 4.95 5.38 -16.65
CA GLN A 487 3.91 4.43 -17.02
C GLN A 487 2.58 4.63 -16.29
N VAL A 488 2.53 5.52 -15.31
CA VAL A 488 1.30 5.86 -14.56
C VAL A 488 0.67 7.12 -15.11
N HIS A 489 -0.66 7.17 -15.13
CA HIS A 489 -1.41 8.32 -15.62
C HIS A 489 -1.01 9.59 -14.87
N ARG A 490 -0.65 10.64 -15.64
CA ARG A 490 -0.05 11.89 -15.13
C ARG A 490 -0.89 12.61 -14.06
N ARG A 491 -2.23 12.51 -14.12
CA ARG A 491 -3.12 13.13 -13.11
C ARG A 491 -3.04 12.42 -11.77
N VAL A 492 -2.90 11.10 -11.75
CA VAL A 492 -2.75 10.34 -10.49
C VAL A 492 -1.45 10.72 -9.79
N VAL A 493 -0.34 10.66 -10.53
CA VAL A 493 0.98 11.02 -9.98
C VAL A 493 1.09 12.51 -9.66
N GLY A 494 0.49 13.38 -10.50
CA GLY A 494 0.53 14.83 -10.32
C GLY A 494 -0.27 15.33 -9.11
N ASN A 495 -1.32 14.62 -8.72
CA ASN A 495 -2.14 14.93 -7.56
C ASN A 495 -1.55 14.37 -6.24
N ALA A 496 -0.53 13.49 -6.31
CA ALA A 496 0.17 13.06 -5.11
C ALA A 496 0.99 14.23 -4.54
N GLY A 497 0.57 14.76 -3.39
CA GLY A 497 1.26 15.86 -2.71
C GLY A 497 2.68 15.49 -2.32
N THR A 498 2.88 14.24 -1.89
CA THR A 498 4.21 13.72 -1.55
C THR A 498 4.67 12.72 -2.61
N GLN A 499 5.89 12.92 -3.12
CA GLN A 499 6.52 12.04 -4.09
C GLN A 499 7.83 11.49 -3.53
N VAL A 500 7.98 10.19 -3.59
CA VAL A 500 9.13 9.46 -3.04
C VAL A 500 9.80 8.68 -4.16
N PHE A 501 11.10 8.80 -4.25
CA PHE A 501 11.89 8.14 -5.28
C PHE A 501 12.91 7.23 -4.62
N GLY A 502 12.80 5.95 -4.86
CA GLY A 502 13.84 4.98 -4.58
C GLY A 502 14.89 4.98 -5.68
N ARG A 503 15.73 3.94 -5.74
CA ARG A 503 16.67 3.78 -6.85
C ARG A 503 15.92 3.70 -8.17
N MET A 504 16.37 4.50 -9.15
CA MET A 504 15.70 4.66 -10.45
C MET A 504 16.57 4.14 -11.58
N ASP A 505 15.93 3.66 -12.63
CA ASP A 505 16.60 3.33 -13.88
C ASP A 505 17.01 4.60 -14.65
N SER A 506 18.14 4.52 -15.37
CA SER A 506 18.67 5.66 -16.14
C SER A 506 17.74 6.10 -17.26
N ASP A 507 17.02 5.16 -17.90
CA ASP A 507 16.09 5.48 -18.98
C ASP A 507 14.87 6.23 -18.44
N GLU A 508 14.37 5.84 -17.27
CA GLU A 508 13.29 6.58 -16.60
C GLU A 508 13.74 7.99 -16.22
N LEU A 509 14.97 8.16 -15.71
CA LEU A 509 15.54 9.47 -15.36
C LEU A 509 15.77 10.39 -16.57
N ALA A 510 15.79 9.86 -17.78
CA ALA A 510 15.85 10.63 -19.02
C ALA A 510 14.49 11.26 -19.42
N THR A 511 13.38 10.78 -18.83
CA THR A 511 12.04 11.26 -19.15
C THR A 511 11.80 12.71 -18.69
N PRO A 512 10.83 13.43 -19.28
CA PRO A 512 10.53 14.83 -18.94
C PRO A 512 10.24 15.07 -17.46
N GLY A 513 9.69 14.09 -16.74
CA GLY A 513 9.36 14.20 -15.32
C GLY A 513 10.54 14.48 -14.39
N TYR A 514 11.77 14.23 -14.85
CA TYR A 514 13.01 14.40 -14.07
C TYR A 514 13.94 15.48 -14.61
N GLN A 515 13.51 16.27 -15.59
CA GLN A 515 14.38 17.30 -16.20
C GLN A 515 14.83 18.39 -15.23
N VAL A 516 14.05 18.65 -14.19
CA VAL A 516 14.37 19.64 -13.14
C VAL A 516 15.51 19.23 -12.22
N LEU A 517 15.89 17.95 -12.21
CA LEU A 517 16.99 17.44 -11.39
C LEU A 517 18.34 17.67 -12.08
N SER A 518 19.37 18.06 -11.30
CA SER A 518 20.73 18.16 -11.80
C SER A 518 21.28 16.81 -12.28
N PRO A 519 22.22 16.78 -13.23
CA PRO A 519 22.86 15.54 -13.67
C PRO A 519 23.42 14.71 -12.50
N ALA A 520 24.07 15.38 -11.56
CA ALA A 520 24.66 14.72 -10.39
C ALA A 520 23.60 14.13 -9.45
N THR A 521 22.47 14.82 -9.25
CA THR A 521 21.32 14.29 -8.50
C THR A 521 20.72 13.07 -9.19
N LYS A 522 20.61 13.06 -10.52
CA LYS A 522 20.14 11.89 -11.29
C LYS A 522 21.06 10.69 -11.13
N ILE A 523 22.39 10.91 -11.19
CA ILE A 523 23.37 9.83 -10.97
C ILE A 523 23.24 9.27 -9.55
N LYS A 524 23.12 10.15 -8.54
CA LYS A 524 22.90 9.71 -7.15
C LYS A 524 21.61 8.89 -7.05
N LEU A 525 20.53 9.32 -7.68
CA LEU A 525 19.24 8.62 -7.68
C LEU A 525 19.32 7.26 -8.37
N ALA A 526 20.10 7.13 -9.45
CA ALA A 526 20.36 5.84 -10.12
C ALA A 526 21.18 4.85 -9.27
N THR A 527 21.91 5.34 -8.29
CA THR A 527 22.83 4.53 -7.45
C THR A 527 22.46 4.50 -5.98
N LEU A 528 21.23 4.92 -5.63
CA LEU A 528 20.78 4.94 -4.24
C LEU A 528 20.98 3.58 -3.55
N PRO A 529 21.53 3.56 -2.35
CA PRO A 529 21.59 2.35 -1.53
C PRO A 529 20.21 1.97 -1.00
N VAL A 530 20.07 0.71 -0.56
CA VAL A 530 18.85 0.21 0.08
C VAL A 530 18.55 1.02 1.35
N GLY A 531 17.28 1.40 1.53
CA GLY A 531 16.83 2.19 2.68
C GLY A 531 17.04 3.70 2.55
N GLU A 532 17.58 4.19 1.42
CA GLU A 532 17.66 5.62 1.12
C GLU A 532 16.64 6.00 0.05
N LEU A 533 15.97 7.11 0.24
CA LEU A 533 14.92 7.65 -0.63
C LEU A 533 15.17 9.12 -0.89
N MET A 534 14.79 9.60 -2.05
CA MET A 534 14.63 11.03 -2.31
C MET A 534 13.17 11.41 -2.11
N VAL A 535 12.90 12.40 -1.25
CA VAL A 535 11.55 12.84 -0.89
C VAL A 535 11.31 14.24 -1.41
N ARG A 536 10.18 14.43 -2.08
CA ARG A 536 9.62 15.71 -2.50
C ARG A 536 8.29 15.92 -1.77
N HIS A 537 8.17 17.01 -1.06
CA HIS A 537 6.98 17.35 -0.27
C HIS A 537 6.64 18.84 -0.47
N PRO A 538 5.38 19.28 -0.38
CA PRO A 538 5.01 20.67 -0.63
C PRO A 538 5.76 21.71 0.20
N HIS A 539 6.12 21.39 1.45
CA HIS A 539 6.95 22.28 2.29
C HIS A 539 8.41 22.36 1.85
N PHE A 540 8.90 21.38 1.10
CA PHE A 540 10.31 21.33 0.69
C PHE A 540 10.51 22.01 -0.64
N THR A 541 11.25 23.12 -0.66
CA THR A 541 11.57 23.85 -1.91
C THR A 541 12.38 23.00 -2.89
N GLN A 542 13.21 22.08 -2.36
CA GLN A 542 14.01 21.12 -3.12
C GLN A 542 13.79 19.71 -2.56
N PRO A 543 13.89 18.67 -3.39
CA PRO A 543 13.86 17.29 -2.89
C PRO A 543 15.08 17.00 -2.02
N ILE A 544 14.89 16.17 -1.00
CA ILE A 544 15.95 15.80 -0.05
C ILE A 544 16.11 14.28 0.01
N PHE A 545 17.30 13.84 0.38
CA PHE A 545 17.59 12.42 0.62
C PHE A 545 17.38 12.09 2.08
N VAL A 546 16.64 11.03 2.35
CA VAL A 546 16.35 10.52 3.68
C VAL A 546 16.62 9.02 3.74
N ARG A 547 17.08 8.56 4.88
CA ARG A 547 17.26 7.14 5.17
C ARG A 547 16.20 6.71 6.18
N PHE A 548 15.39 5.72 5.82
CA PHE A 548 14.44 5.11 6.74
C PHE A 548 15.00 3.80 7.31
N PRO A 549 14.68 3.43 8.55
CA PRO A 549 15.08 2.15 9.13
C PRO A 549 14.38 0.99 8.41
N ARG A 550 14.94 -0.19 8.49
CA ARG A 550 14.26 -1.40 8.03
C ARG A 550 12.92 -1.54 8.77
N PRO A 551 11.81 -1.90 8.08
CA PRO A 551 10.54 -2.15 8.76
C PRO A 551 10.65 -3.17 9.88
N SER A 552 9.96 -2.94 10.98
CA SER A 552 9.95 -3.82 12.14
C SER A 552 9.09 -5.07 11.96
N VAL A 553 8.37 -5.16 10.86
CA VAL A 553 7.57 -6.33 10.46
C VAL A 553 8.42 -7.38 9.74
N LEU A 554 7.97 -8.63 9.75
CA LEU A 554 8.64 -9.73 9.07
C LEU A 554 8.44 -9.61 7.55
N ARG A 555 9.54 -9.55 6.79
CA ARG A 555 9.48 -9.45 5.33
C ARG A 555 8.93 -10.71 4.70
N GLY A 556 8.27 -10.58 3.57
CA GLY A 556 7.57 -11.66 2.90
C GLY A 556 8.42 -12.91 2.68
N ARG A 557 9.66 -12.77 2.19
CA ARG A 557 10.58 -13.90 2.00
C ARG A 557 10.93 -14.59 3.32
N ASP A 558 11.35 -13.81 4.31
CA ASP A 558 11.72 -14.31 5.64
C ASP A 558 10.49 -14.92 6.34
N GLY A 559 9.30 -14.36 6.07
CA GLY A 559 8.01 -14.85 6.55
C GLY A 559 7.66 -16.24 5.99
N VAL A 560 7.86 -16.44 4.69
CA VAL A 560 7.65 -17.75 4.06
C VAL A 560 8.67 -18.79 4.56
N GLU A 561 9.92 -18.38 4.83
CA GLU A 561 10.93 -19.27 5.41
C GLU A 561 10.58 -19.66 6.86
N ARG A 562 10.12 -18.71 7.67
CA ARG A 562 9.74 -18.96 9.09
C ARG A 562 8.40 -19.68 9.23
N PHE A 563 7.44 -19.37 8.37
CA PHE A 563 6.10 -19.93 8.35
C PHE A 563 5.82 -20.53 6.96
N PRO A 564 6.47 -21.65 6.61
CA PRO A 564 6.29 -22.23 5.28
C PRO A 564 4.82 -22.55 5.03
N PRO A 565 4.30 -22.22 3.84
CA PRO A 565 2.92 -22.53 3.48
C PRO A 565 2.66 -24.02 3.61
N ALA A 566 1.60 -24.39 4.29
CA ALA A 566 1.15 -25.77 4.37
C ALA A 566 0.58 -26.21 3.00
N ALA A 567 0.65 -27.50 2.70
CA ALA A 567 -0.11 -28.08 1.61
C ALA A 567 -1.62 -27.85 1.81
N ASP A 568 -2.38 -27.86 0.72
CA ASP A 568 -3.84 -27.77 0.81
C ASP A 568 -4.37 -28.85 1.74
N LEU A 569 -5.28 -28.45 2.62
CA LEU A 569 -5.92 -29.39 3.52
C LEU A 569 -6.79 -30.36 2.70
N PRO A 570 -6.80 -31.64 3.06
CA PRO A 570 -7.81 -32.56 2.55
C PRO A 570 -9.22 -31.98 2.72
N PHE A 571 -10.12 -32.25 1.80
CA PHE A 571 -11.46 -31.67 1.75
C PHE A 571 -12.18 -31.70 3.11
N ALA A 572 -12.16 -32.82 3.80
CA ALA A 572 -12.81 -32.98 5.11
C ALA A 572 -12.20 -32.07 6.21
N ASP A 573 -10.88 -31.89 6.19
CA ASP A 573 -10.19 -30.99 7.10
C ASP A 573 -10.49 -29.52 6.80
N ALA A 574 -10.52 -29.17 5.52
CA ALA A 574 -10.84 -27.82 5.08
C ALA A 574 -12.29 -27.44 5.45
N VAL A 575 -13.25 -28.35 5.25
CA VAL A 575 -14.64 -28.19 5.70
C VAL A 575 -14.72 -28.02 7.23
N GLY A 576 -13.99 -28.85 7.96
CA GLY A 576 -13.90 -28.76 9.41
C GLY A 576 -13.40 -27.41 9.90
N LEU A 577 -12.34 -26.89 9.29
CA LEU A 577 -11.79 -25.58 9.63
C LEU A 577 -12.79 -24.45 9.39
N GLN A 578 -13.55 -24.51 8.30
CA GLN A 578 -14.57 -23.50 8.01
C GLN A 578 -15.71 -23.51 9.04
N LEU A 579 -16.14 -24.70 9.48
CA LEU A 579 -17.18 -24.81 10.49
C LEU A 579 -16.70 -24.37 11.87
N VAL A 580 -15.44 -24.63 12.22
CA VAL A 580 -14.79 -24.11 13.46
C VAL A 580 -14.74 -22.57 13.46
N ARG A 581 -14.56 -21.93 12.31
CA ARG A 581 -14.62 -20.46 12.20
C ARG A 581 -16.03 -19.92 12.44
N LEU A 582 -17.06 -20.64 12.01
CA LEU A 582 -18.46 -20.28 12.26
C LEU A 582 -18.90 -20.51 13.70
N ASP A 583 -18.41 -21.60 14.32
CA ASP A 583 -18.68 -21.97 15.71
C ASP A 583 -17.42 -22.62 16.33
N PRO A 584 -16.68 -21.90 17.20
CA PRO A 584 -15.47 -22.42 17.84
C PRO A 584 -15.67 -23.68 18.70
N ARG A 585 -16.91 -24.04 19.04
CA ARG A 585 -17.24 -25.26 19.78
C ARG A 585 -17.18 -26.51 18.90
N VAL A 586 -17.20 -26.38 17.59
CA VAL A 586 -17.11 -27.48 16.63
C VAL A 586 -15.72 -28.09 16.67
N ARG A 587 -15.63 -29.40 16.66
CA ARG A 587 -14.37 -30.16 16.57
C ARG A 587 -14.24 -30.75 15.16
N THR A 588 -13.08 -30.59 14.52
CA THR A 588 -12.82 -31.10 13.18
C THR A 588 -13.13 -32.60 13.02
N ASN A 589 -12.83 -33.42 14.01
CA ASN A 589 -13.12 -34.86 13.97
C ASN A 589 -14.62 -35.15 13.86
N GLN A 590 -15.46 -34.40 14.58
CA GLN A 590 -16.93 -34.53 14.47
C GLN A 590 -17.45 -34.20 13.05
N VAL A 591 -16.79 -33.27 12.40
CA VAL A 591 -17.12 -32.91 11.01
C VAL A 591 -16.69 -34.02 10.06
N LYS A 592 -15.47 -34.56 10.21
CA LYS A 592 -14.99 -35.68 9.41
C LYS A 592 -15.92 -36.87 9.46
N ASP A 593 -16.32 -37.28 10.67
CA ASP A 593 -17.25 -38.41 10.88
C ASP A 593 -18.61 -38.14 10.24
N LEU A 594 -19.07 -36.90 10.31
CA LEU A 594 -20.38 -36.49 9.78
C LEU A 594 -20.43 -36.47 8.25
N ILE A 595 -19.36 -36.04 7.58
CA ILE A 595 -19.31 -35.96 6.12
C ILE A 595 -18.78 -37.24 5.47
N ALA A 596 -18.28 -38.19 6.28
CA ALA A 596 -17.80 -39.48 5.78
C ALA A 596 -18.92 -40.20 5.01
N GLY A 597 -18.64 -40.61 3.77
CA GLY A 597 -19.59 -41.32 2.91
C GLY A 597 -20.57 -40.43 2.13
N HIS A 598 -20.50 -39.10 2.29
CA HIS A 598 -21.26 -38.16 1.45
C HIS A 598 -20.43 -37.68 0.27
N ASP A 599 -21.11 -37.39 -0.86
CA ASP A 599 -20.47 -36.79 -2.03
C ASP A 599 -20.00 -35.35 -1.71
N GLU A 600 -18.83 -34.98 -2.20
CA GLU A 600 -18.28 -33.64 -1.96
C GLU A 600 -19.22 -32.51 -2.44
N VAL A 601 -19.97 -32.72 -3.52
CA VAL A 601 -20.95 -31.75 -4.03
C VAL A 601 -22.07 -31.51 -3.03
N ASP A 602 -22.56 -32.58 -2.40
CA ASP A 602 -23.63 -32.48 -1.38
C ASP A 602 -23.09 -31.82 -0.11
N VAL A 603 -21.86 -32.15 0.30
CA VAL A 603 -21.21 -31.50 1.46
C VAL A 603 -21.00 -30.02 1.19
N ARG A 604 -20.54 -29.61 -0.02
CA ARG A 604 -20.40 -28.21 -0.40
C ARG A 604 -21.74 -27.47 -0.34
N ARG A 605 -22.80 -28.08 -0.87
CA ARG A 605 -24.16 -27.52 -0.84
C ARG A 605 -24.67 -27.36 0.60
N ALA A 606 -24.44 -28.34 1.45
CA ALA A 606 -24.80 -28.28 2.86
C ALA A 606 -23.99 -27.21 3.62
N LEU A 607 -22.68 -27.14 3.38
CA LEU A 607 -21.80 -26.11 3.95
C LEU A 607 -22.23 -24.70 3.52
N ALA A 608 -22.60 -24.52 2.26
CA ALA A 608 -23.11 -23.28 1.74
C ALA A 608 -24.40 -22.82 2.47
N ALA A 609 -25.32 -23.77 2.70
CA ALA A 609 -26.53 -23.49 3.47
C ALA A 609 -26.22 -23.10 4.93
N VAL A 610 -25.27 -23.78 5.57
CA VAL A 610 -24.83 -23.45 6.94
C VAL A 610 -24.23 -22.03 7.00
N ARG A 611 -23.40 -21.66 6.05
CA ARG A 611 -22.84 -20.30 5.95
C ARG A 611 -23.92 -19.25 5.77
N ARG A 612 -24.90 -19.52 4.92
CA ARG A 612 -26.01 -18.61 4.62
C ARG A 612 -26.88 -18.35 5.83
N GLU A 613 -27.27 -19.41 6.52
CA GLU A 613 -28.25 -19.34 7.59
C GLU A 613 -27.62 -19.00 8.95
N ARG A 614 -26.29 -19.17 9.10
CA ARG A 614 -25.54 -18.95 10.35
C ARG A 614 -26.29 -19.45 11.59
N PRO A 615 -26.65 -20.73 11.65
CA PRO A 615 -27.47 -21.26 12.73
C PRO A 615 -26.71 -21.27 14.06
N ALA A 616 -27.44 -21.21 15.17
CA ALA A 616 -26.86 -21.32 16.51
C ALA A 616 -26.17 -22.68 16.76
N ASP A 617 -26.62 -23.73 16.07
CA ASP A 617 -25.97 -25.06 16.05
C ASP A 617 -25.62 -25.42 14.60
N VAL A 618 -24.35 -25.22 14.29
CA VAL A 618 -23.75 -25.41 12.97
C VAL A 618 -23.76 -26.90 12.57
N LEU A 619 -23.46 -27.81 13.51
CA LEU A 619 -23.44 -29.26 13.26
C LEU A 619 -24.82 -29.85 13.06
N ALA A 620 -25.81 -29.42 13.84
CA ALA A 620 -27.20 -29.86 13.66
C ALA A 620 -27.73 -29.45 12.26
N MET A 621 -27.43 -28.23 11.82
CA MET A 621 -27.81 -27.77 10.49
C MET A 621 -27.12 -28.57 9.38
N LEU A 622 -25.82 -28.82 9.51
CA LEU A 622 -25.07 -29.63 8.55
C LEU A 622 -25.67 -31.04 8.44
N ARG A 623 -25.95 -31.70 9.56
CA ARG A 623 -26.64 -33.00 9.60
C ARG A 623 -27.98 -32.97 8.87
N LYS A 624 -28.80 -31.97 9.17
CA LYS A 624 -30.11 -31.78 8.52
C LYS A 624 -29.98 -31.66 7.01
N ARG A 625 -29.01 -30.88 6.55
CA ARG A 625 -28.79 -30.62 5.11
C ARG A 625 -28.20 -31.83 4.37
N LEU A 626 -27.40 -32.65 5.06
CA LEU A 626 -26.89 -33.91 4.51
C LEU A 626 -27.89 -35.06 4.59
N GLY A 627 -29.07 -34.85 5.19
CA GLY A 627 -30.10 -35.89 5.32
C GLY A 627 -29.72 -36.99 6.33
N VAL A 628 -28.71 -36.76 7.19
CA VAL A 628 -28.32 -37.70 8.23
C VAL A 628 -29.42 -37.70 9.28
N ARG A 629 -30.17 -38.83 9.37
CA ARG A 629 -31.17 -39.02 10.43
C ARG A 629 -30.41 -39.02 11.77
N VAL A 630 -30.88 -38.26 12.73
CA VAL A 630 -30.42 -38.35 14.12
C VAL A 630 -30.79 -39.75 14.58
N GLY A 631 -29.84 -40.70 14.49
CA GLY A 631 -30.00 -41.99 15.09
C GLY A 631 -30.15 -41.78 16.60
N SER A 632 -31.18 -42.38 17.20
CA SER A 632 -31.26 -42.49 18.64
C SER A 632 -29.89 -42.87 19.20
N GLU A 633 -29.39 -42.11 20.19
CA GLU A 633 -28.21 -42.48 20.95
C GLU A 633 -28.25 -43.98 21.23
N PRO A 634 -27.17 -44.75 21.02
CA PRO A 634 -27.12 -46.12 21.51
C PRO A 634 -27.38 -46.03 23.00
N ALA A 635 -28.45 -46.71 23.43
CA ALA A 635 -28.81 -46.82 24.83
C ALA A 635 -27.55 -47.22 25.60
N ARG A 636 -27.11 -46.38 26.49
CA ARG A 636 -26.09 -46.76 27.46
C ARG A 636 -26.59 -48.03 28.11
N GLU A 637 -26.00 -49.19 27.80
CA GLU A 637 -26.18 -50.41 28.57
C GLU A 637 -25.90 -50.06 30.03
N ARG A 638 -26.98 -50.01 30.80
CA ARG A 638 -26.86 -50.02 32.26
C ARG A 638 -26.25 -51.34 32.61
N SER A 639 -24.94 -51.36 32.82
CA SER A 639 -24.26 -52.43 33.51
C SER A 639 -24.96 -52.61 34.86
N SER A 640 -25.70 -53.71 34.97
CA SER A 640 -26.30 -54.17 36.21
C SER A 640 -25.16 -54.57 37.17
N VAL A 641 -24.83 -53.65 38.03
CA VAL A 641 -23.95 -54.00 39.22
C VAL A 641 -24.79 -54.89 40.12
N GLN A 642 -24.48 -56.16 40.14
CA GLN A 642 -24.93 -57.05 41.18
C GLN A 642 -24.35 -56.57 42.52
N PRO A 643 -25.14 -56.54 43.61
CA PRO A 643 -24.62 -56.23 44.95
C PRO A 643 -23.74 -57.37 45.44
N LEU A 644 -22.49 -57.09 45.74
CA LEU A 644 -21.58 -57.95 46.46
C LEU A 644 -22.14 -58.16 47.87
N GLY A 645 -22.36 -59.42 48.22
CA GLY A 645 -22.74 -59.88 49.56
C GLY A 645 -21.62 -59.61 50.62
N PRO A 646 -21.93 -59.63 51.88
CA PRO A 646 -21.04 -59.17 52.93
C PRO A 646 -19.82 -60.12 53.08
N ILE A 647 -18.64 -59.52 53.10
CA ILE A 647 -17.37 -60.16 53.42
C ILE A 647 -17.34 -60.40 54.94
N ALA A 648 -17.24 -61.65 55.33
CA ALA A 648 -17.01 -62.04 56.70
C ALA A 648 -15.64 -61.60 57.22
N GLU A 649 -15.61 -60.98 58.38
CA GLU A 649 -14.41 -60.72 59.15
C GLU A 649 -13.82 -62.08 59.64
N GLU A 650 -12.52 -62.29 59.41
CA GLU A 650 -11.74 -63.16 60.29
C GLU A 650 -10.37 -62.50 60.56
N PRO A 651 -9.87 -62.73 61.85
CA PRO A 651 -8.78 -61.92 62.38
C PRO A 651 -7.44 -62.69 62.27
N TYR A 652 -6.38 -61.93 62.00
CA TYR A 652 -5.07 -61.92 62.66
C TYR A 652 -4.16 -60.90 62.00
#